data_ebef6d312f1d0eafe11c640a53e6b47a
#
_entry.id   ebef6d312f1d0eafe11c640a53e6b47a
#
_cell.length_a   1.000
_cell.length_b   1.000
_cell.length_c   1.000
_cell.angle_alpha   90.00
_cell.angle_beta   90.00
_cell.angle_gamma   90.00
#
_symmetry.space_group_name_H-M   'P 1'
#
loop_
_entity.id
_entity.type
_entity.pdbx_description
1 polymer ?
#
loop_
_entity_poly.entity_id
_entity_poly.type
_entity_poly.pdbx_seq_one_letter_code
_entity_poly.pdbx_strand_id
1 'polypeptide(L)'
;MVVGTLAVLLAAGMTMAVAAQAAVSCRVAYAVSAQRPGGFTANVTVTNLGDPVDGWKLSWAFPSGQQVTQAWNATITSSGARVTAANASYNAAIAANGTVSFGFNGSWSGSNTAPAAFTLNGVTCSGGTGASPSPSPSPSASPSPSASPSRSPSPSPSASPSSSPSPSPQPGDAMATVAAMQPGWNLGNTFDAIPDETSWGNPPTTQALLHHVRSQGFKSIRIPVTWSNHHGPAPDYTIDAAWLNRIRQVVDWSLAEGFYVMINLHHDSWQWINGYPGDRTTVMNRYTALWRQIAGTFRDHSPKPVFESINEPQFTGTSGDDENYQVLNELNTEFVHLVRESGGGNATRLLVLPTLNTNADQGRLDALMTTFNQLRDPNLAATVHFYGWWPFSVNIAGGTRYDTNVEQDLVGSFDRVYNTFVSHGIPVIIGEWALLNYDHTRPGSIERGEFLKFIEAVGYHARIRKLTTMLWDAGQFLNRNELRWRDQGIYDLMKSSWTTRSGTASSDQVYVPRSGAITSKTLTLNLNGTTFQGLRQGDTSLAEGADYTVSGDTLTLTAAALTRPAGNRAYGVNATIEARFSQGAPWPIGIIASDPPTQAAATGTTSSFAIPTQFHGDQLATMEARYADGSPAGPANWTTYKQFWDHFQPDYNANSIILKPDFFAEVKDGRVTLTFHFWSGAKTTYYITRSGTTVTGGTS
;
A
#
# COMPACT_ATOMS: atom_id res chain seq x y z
N MET A 1 -51.16 -53.26 -65.34
CA MET A 1 -50.11 -53.57 -64.43
C MET A 1 -50.02 -52.42 -63.46
N VAL A 2 -50.54 -52.60 -62.26
CA VAL A 2 -50.59 -51.62 -61.21
C VAL A 2 -49.55 -52.02 -60.18
N VAL A 3 -48.60 -51.16 -59.93
CA VAL A 3 -47.66 -51.37 -58.85
C VAL A 3 -48.03 -50.35 -57.74
N GLY A 4 -48.45 -50.89 -56.61
CA GLY A 4 -48.80 -50.09 -55.44
C GLY A 4 -47.58 -49.80 -54.65
N THR A 5 -47.43 -48.54 -54.27
CA THR A 5 -46.37 -48.07 -53.37
C THR A 5 -46.94 -47.96 -51.98
N LEU A 6 -46.32 -48.70 -51.02
CA LEU A 6 -46.66 -48.72 -49.62
C LEU A 6 -45.88 -47.58 -48.95
N ALA A 7 -46.56 -46.58 -48.37
CA ALA A 7 -45.94 -45.52 -47.59
C ALA A 7 -45.81 -45.94 -46.10
N VAL A 8 -44.60 -46.06 -45.64
CA VAL A 8 -44.29 -46.26 -44.19
C VAL A 8 -44.15 -44.89 -43.51
N LEU A 9 -45.05 -44.57 -42.60
CA LEU A 9 -44.97 -43.44 -41.70
C LEU A 9 -44.01 -43.80 -40.57
N LEU A 10 -42.79 -43.13 -40.55
CA LEU A 10 -41.95 -43.11 -39.40
C LEU A 10 -42.41 -41.93 -38.45
N ALA A 11 -42.97 -42.29 -37.33
CA ALA A 11 -43.19 -41.34 -36.23
C ALA A 11 -41.85 -41.02 -35.52
N ALA A 12 -41.27 -39.85 -35.75
CA ALA A 12 -40.15 -39.37 -35.01
C ALA A 12 -40.62 -38.87 -33.63
N GLY A 13 -40.36 -39.65 -32.60
CA GLY A 13 -40.55 -39.24 -31.22
C GLY A 13 -39.48 -38.18 -30.86
N MET A 14 -39.86 -36.91 -30.74
CA MET A 14 -39.05 -35.90 -30.10
C MET A 14 -39.04 -36.17 -28.60
N THR A 15 -37.97 -36.76 -28.10
CA THR A 15 -37.64 -36.70 -26.67
C THR A 15 -37.15 -35.28 -26.37
N MET A 16 -37.98 -34.46 -25.71
CA MET A 16 -37.51 -33.23 -25.06
C MET A 16 -36.55 -33.65 -23.97
N ALA A 17 -35.24 -33.37 -24.17
CA ALA A 17 -34.28 -33.41 -23.12
C ALA A 17 -34.62 -32.27 -22.13
N VAL A 18 -35.19 -32.60 -20.99
CA VAL A 18 -35.30 -31.70 -19.85
C VAL A 18 -33.84 -31.43 -19.43
N ALA A 19 -33.35 -30.22 -19.69
CA ALA A 19 -32.05 -29.79 -19.16
C ALA A 19 -32.09 -29.96 -17.63
N ALA A 20 -31.27 -30.84 -17.11
CA ALA A 20 -31.09 -30.97 -15.67
C ALA A 20 -30.65 -29.60 -15.14
N GLN A 21 -31.46 -28.99 -14.32
CA GLN A 21 -31.13 -27.73 -13.68
C GLN A 21 -29.99 -28.02 -12.70
N ALA A 22 -28.87 -27.30 -12.86
CA ALA A 22 -27.70 -27.44 -12.01
C ALA A 22 -28.10 -27.40 -10.52
N ALA A 23 -27.67 -28.41 -9.76
CA ALA A 23 -28.03 -28.54 -8.35
C ALA A 23 -27.27 -27.48 -7.53
N VAL A 24 -27.92 -26.36 -7.22
CA VAL A 24 -27.36 -25.34 -6.35
C VAL A 24 -27.36 -25.86 -4.91
N SER A 25 -26.17 -25.90 -4.30
CA SER A 25 -25.98 -26.17 -2.87
C SER A 25 -24.92 -25.20 -2.35
N CYS A 26 -25.10 -24.60 -1.19
CA CYS A 26 -24.24 -23.54 -0.73
C CYS A 26 -24.09 -23.52 0.79
N ARG A 27 -22.97 -22.96 1.24
CA ARG A 27 -22.73 -22.59 2.64
C ARG A 27 -22.36 -21.12 2.69
N VAL A 28 -22.89 -20.41 3.72
CA VAL A 28 -22.56 -19.00 3.94
C VAL A 28 -21.91 -18.83 5.32
N ALA A 29 -20.80 -18.12 5.35
CA ALA A 29 -20.20 -17.58 6.56
C ALA A 29 -20.46 -16.07 6.60
N TYR A 30 -21.10 -15.59 7.66
CA TYR A 30 -21.37 -14.17 7.92
C TYR A 30 -20.64 -13.77 9.19
N ALA A 31 -19.79 -12.76 9.12
CA ALA A 31 -19.02 -12.27 10.26
C ALA A 31 -19.09 -10.73 10.34
N VAL A 32 -19.45 -10.20 11.51
CA VAL A 32 -19.31 -8.77 11.81
C VAL A 32 -17.85 -8.54 12.22
N SER A 33 -17.09 -7.88 11.37
CA SER A 33 -15.67 -7.62 11.58
C SER A 33 -15.39 -6.36 12.40
N ALA A 34 -16.34 -5.40 12.40
CA ALA A 34 -16.27 -4.20 13.22
C ALA A 34 -17.67 -3.74 13.60
N GLN A 35 -17.84 -3.22 14.83
CA GLN A 35 -19.09 -2.67 15.29
C GLN A 35 -18.87 -1.46 16.20
N ARG A 36 -19.70 -0.42 16.00
CA ARG A 36 -19.73 0.81 16.80
C ARG A 36 -21.19 1.27 16.97
N PRO A 37 -21.51 2.14 17.90
CA PRO A 37 -22.84 2.70 18.00
C PRO A 37 -23.34 3.25 16.65
N GLY A 38 -24.45 2.70 16.17
CA GLY A 38 -25.09 3.10 14.90
C GLY A 38 -24.46 2.56 13.62
N GLY A 39 -23.33 1.85 13.66
CA GLY A 39 -22.66 1.33 12.46
C GLY A 39 -21.97 -0.01 12.67
N PHE A 40 -21.82 -0.80 11.60
CA PHE A 40 -21.06 -2.07 11.60
C PHE A 40 -20.48 -2.36 10.22
N THR A 41 -19.47 -3.21 10.20
CA THR A 41 -18.89 -3.79 8.98
C THR A 41 -19.08 -5.30 9.03
N ALA A 42 -19.54 -5.89 7.94
CA ALA A 42 -19.71 -7.34 7.85
C ALA A 42 -19.04 -7.88 6.60
N ASN A 43 -18.44 -9.08 6.75
CA ASN A 43 -17.89 -9.88 5.67
C ASN A 43 -18.76 -11.12 5.46
N VAL A 44 -18.99 -11.45 4.20
CA VAL A 44 -19.81 -12.60 3.79
C VAL A 44 -19.00 -13.44 2.82
N THR A 45 -18.83 -14.73 3.15
CA THR A 45 -18.21 -15.71 2.26
C THR A 45 -19.24 -16.74 1.86
N VAL A 46 -19.42 -16.92 0.57
CA VAL A 46 -20.31 -17.93 -0.03
C VAL A 46 -19.44 -19.04 -0.58
N THR A 47 -19.67 -20.29 -0.12
CA THR A 47 -19.05 -21.50 -0.69
C THR A 47 -20.09 -22.22 -1.53
N ASN A 48 -19.82 -22.46 -2.79
CA ASN A 48 -20.65 -23.28 -3.66
C ASN A 48 -20.35 -24.77 -3.40
N LEU A 49 -21.32 -25.52 -2.91
CA LEU A 49 -21.21 -26.96 -2.63
C LEU A 49 -21.89 -27.80 -3.72
N GLY A 50 -22.43 -27.18 -4.74
CA GLY A 50 -23.11 -27.79 -5.88
C GLY A 50 -22.32 -27.67 -7.20
N ASP A 51 -23.05 -27.70 -8.30
CA ASP A 51 -22.49 -27.49 -9.64
C ASP A 51 -21.97 -26.03 -9.81
N PRO A 52 -21.04 -25.78 -10.75
CA PRO A 52 -20.54 -24.41 -11.01
C PRO A 52 -21.68 -23.43 -11.27
N VAL A 53 -21.59 -22.26 -10.64
CA VAL A 53 -22.57 -21.17 -10.76
C VAL A 53 -21.95 -20.05 -11.59
N ASP A 54 -22.66 -19.57 -12.63
CA ASP A 54 -22.31 -18.36 -13.37
C ASP A 54 -23.43 -17.33 -13.18
N GLY A 55 -23.11 -16.26 -12.49
CA GLY A 55 -24.07 -15.27 -12.00
C GLY A 55 -24.74 -15.69 -10.69
N TRP A 56 -24.34 -15.06 -9.58
CA TRP A 56 -24.89 -15.34 -8.27
C TRP A 56 -25.66 -14.15 -7.69
N LYS A 57 -26.71 -14.51 -6.93
CA LYS A 57 -27.48 -13.57 -6.11
C LYS A 57 -27.67 -14.19 -4.73
N LEU A 58 -27.11 -13.57 -3.70
CA LEU A 58 -27.30 -13.95 -2.31
C LEU A 58 -28.31 -13.02 -1.65
N SER A 59 -29.37 -13.59 -1.06
CA SER A 59 -30.41 -12.81 -0.36
C SER A 59 -30.52 -13.21 1.11
N TRP A 60 -30.78 -12.21 1.97
CA TRP A 60 -31.06 -12.39 3.40
C TRP A 60 -32.03 -11.34 3.90
N ALA A 61 -32.48 -11.45 5.14
CA ALA A 61 -33.25 -10.42 5.82
C ALA A 61 -32.60 -10.05 7.16
N PHE A 62 -32.49 -8.78 7.41
CA PHE A 62 -32.03 -8.28 8.69
C PHE A 62 -33.16 -8.29 9.74
N PRO A 63 -32.94 -8.88 10.93
CA PRO A 63 -34.01 -9.02 11.93
C PRO A 63 -34.26 -7.76 12.77
N SER A 64 -33.37 -6.77 12.76
CA SER A 64 -33.37 -5.64 13.70
C SER A 64 -33.30 -4.27 13.02
N GLY A 65 -33.79 -4.16 11.77
CA GLY A 65 -33.87 -2.89 11.06
C GLY A 65 -32.51 -2.36 10.56
N GLN A 66 -31.49 -3.22 10.48
CA GLN A 66 -30.20 -2.85 9.89
C GLN A 66 -30.36 -2.49 8.41
N GLN A 67 -29.49 -1.61 7.93
CA GLN A 67 -29.45 -1.21 6.52
C GLN A 67 -28.01 -1.25 6.01
N VAL A 68 -27.81 -1.72 4.78
CA VAL A 68 -26.52 -1.63 4.10
C VAL A 68 -26.32 -0.21 3.60
N THR A 69 -25.19 0.41 3.94
CA THR A 69 -24.85 1.78 3.55
C THR A 69 -23.82 1.84 2.43
N GLN A 70 -22.95 0.82 2.34
CA GLN A 70 -21.92 0.69 1.32
C GLN A 70 -21.55 -0.79 1.16
N ALA A 71 -21.17 -1.23 -0.04
CA ALA A 71 -20.72 -2.60 -0.27
C ALA A 71 -19.55 -2.62 -1.24
N TRP A 72 -18.75 -3.69 -1.17
CA TRP A 72 -17.64 -3.99 -2.10
C TRP A 72 -17.70 -5.46 -2.51
N ASN A 73 -17.21 -5.75 -3.71
CA ASN A 73 -17.25 -7.05 -4.39
C ASN A 73 -18.66 -7.61 -4.64
N ALA A 74 -19.70 -6.80 -4.47
CA ALA A 74 -21.08 -7.11 -4.83
C ALA A 74 -21.88 -5.83 -5.06
N THR A 75 -22.91 -5.93 -5.90
CA THR A 75 -23.94 -4.88 -6.02
C THR A 75 -25.08 -5.20 -5.07
N ILE A 76 -25.40 -4.28 -4.17
CA ILE A 76 -26.45 -4.49 -3.15
C ILE A 76 -27.72 -3.75 -3.54
N THR A 77 -28.84 -4.43 -3.40
CA THR A 77 -30.19 -3.83 -3.44
C THR A 77 -30.95 -4.19 -2.16
N SER A 78 -31.66 -3.23 -1.57
CA SER A 78 -32.45 -3.43 -0.35
C SER A 78 -33.91 -3.05 -0.58
N SER A 79 -34.82 -3.84 -0.02
CA SER A 79 -36.27 -3.56 0.02
C SER A 79 -36.76 -3.88 1.43
N GLY A 80 -36.93 -2.84 2.25
CA GLY A 80 -37.17 -2.99 3.69
C GLY A 80 -36.03 -3.77 4.38
N ALA A 81 -36.38 -4.80 5.14
CA ALA A 81 -35.38 -5.65 5.81
C ALA A 81 -34.67 -6.63 4.87
N ARG A 82 -35.21 -6.87 3.67
CA ARG A 82 -34.60 -7.81 2.71
C ARG A 82 -33.47 -7.14 1.94
N VAL A 83 -32.35 -7.83 1.88
CA VAL A 83 -31.15 -7.42 1.14
C VAL A 83 -30.81 -8.49 0.11
N THR A 84 -30.40 -8.07 -1.08
CA THR A 84 -29.87 -8.95 -2.15
C THR A 84 -28.55 -8.40 -2.62
N ALA A 85 -27.50 -9.21 -2.50
CA ALA A 85 -26.20 -9.00 -3.10
C ALA A 85 -26.09 -9.78 -4.41
N ALA A 86 -25.74 -9.11 -5.49
CA ALA A 86 -25.44 -9.72 -6.78
C ALA A 86 -23.96 -9.59 -7.10
N ASN A 87 -23.41 -10.53 -7.88
CA ASN A 87 -22.02 -10.50 -8.32
C ASN A 87 -21.64 -9.20 -9.02
N ALA A 88 -20.37 -8.81 -8.87
CA ALA A 88 -19.73 -7.85 -9.77
C ALA A 88 -19.33 -8.55 -11.09
N SER A 89 -18.97 -7.78 -12.12
CA SER A 89 -18.63 -8.32 -13.44
C SER A 89 -17.46 -9.31 -13.44
N TYR A 90 -16.55 -9.17 -12.47
CA TYR A 90 -15.32 -9.96 -12.36
C TYR A 90 -15.42 -11.19 -11.45
N ASN A 91 -16.53 -11.38 -10.71
CA ASN A 91 -16.68 -12.48 -9.76
C ASN A 91 -18.00 -13.25 -9.93
N ALA A 92 -18.54 -13.29 -11.14
CA ALA A 92 -19.82 -13.93 -11.44
C ALA A 92 -19.74 -15.47 -11.33
N ALA A 93 -18.62 -16.07 -11.66
CA ALA A 93 -18.43 -17.51 -11.66
C ALA A 93 -17.96 -18.01 -10.28
N ILE A 94 -18.63 -19.07 -9.77
CA ILE A 94 -18.21 -19.81 -8.57
C ILE A 94 -18.11 -21.29 -8.95
N ALA A 95 -16.89 -21.81 -9.06
CA ALA A 95 -16.65 -23.22 -9.35
C ALA A 95 -17.29 -24.14 -8.28
N ALA A 96 -17.46 -25.43 -8.58
CA ALA A 96 -17.83 -26.41 -7.58
C ALA A 96 -16.79 -26.45 -6.45
N ASN A 97 -17.23 -26.35 -5.20
CA ASN A 97 -16.42 -26.13 -4.00
C ASN A 97 -15.62 -24.82 -3.97
N GLY A 98 -15.80 -23.94 -4.94
CA GLY A 98 -15.23 -22.60 -4.96
C GLY A 98 -15.93 -21.65 -3.99
N THR A 99 -15.26 -20.52 -3.72
CA THR A 99 -15.78 -19.47 -2.81
C THR A 99 -15.78 -18.12 -3.50
N VAL A 100 -16.74 -17.27 -3.08
CA VAL A 100 -16.72 -15.84 -3.36
C VAL A 100 -16.97 -15.08 -2.07
N SER A 101 -16.26 -13.96 -1.88
CA SER A 101 -16.43 -13.13 -0.70
C SER A 101 -16.75 -11.68 -1.10
N PHE A 102 -17.62 -11.07 -0.33
CA PHE A 102 -17.93 -9.65 -0.40
C PHE A 102 -18.12 -9.09 1.00
N GLY A 103 -18.12 -7.77 1.11
CA GLY A 103 -18.38 -7.14 2.40
C GLY A 103 -19.24 -5.91 2.26
N PHE A 104 -19.70 -5.39 3.39
CA PHE A 104 -20.48 -4.18 3.42
C PHE A 104 -20.39 -3.46 4.77
N ASN A 105 -20.56 -2.16 4.73
CA ASN A 105 -20.86 -1.33 5.89
C ASN A 105 -22.39 -1.23 6.05
N GLY A 106 -22.84 -1.26 7.28
CA GLY A 106 -24.25 -1.10 7.59
C GLY A 106 -24.51 -0.17 8.79
N SER A 107 -25.74 0.33 8.87
CA SER A 107 -26.24 1.05 10.05
C SER A 107 -27.18 0.16 10.84
N TRP A 108 -27.28 0.40 12.15
CA TRP A 108 -28.20 -0.28 13.06
C TRP A 108 -28.67 0.66 14.17
N SER A 109 -29.85 0.35 14.73
CA SER A 109 -30.40 1.02 15.90
C SER A 109 -31.01 -0.03 16.84
N GLY A 110 -30.70 0.02 18.12
CA GLY A 110 -31.17 -0.95 19.10
C GLY A 110 -30.30 -2.21 19.18
N SER A 111 -30.29 -3.07 18.17
CA SER A 111 -29.45 -4.29 18.14
C SER A 111 -28.93 -4.57 16.74
N ASN A 112 -27.75 -5.25 16.67
CA ASN A 112 -27.16 -5.71 15.42
C ASN A 112 -27.12 -7.24 15.38
N THR A 113 -28.31 -7.85 15.37
CA THR A 113 -28.45 -9.32 15.31
C THR A 113 -28.18 -9.80 13.89
N ALA A 114 -27.37 -10.83 13.76
CA ALA A 114 -27.01 -11.41 12.48
C ALA A 114 -28.22 -12.04 11.76
N PRO A 115 -28.24 -12.07 10.40
CA PRO A 115 -29.27 -12.74 9.62
C PRO A 115 -29.36 -14.23 9.95
N ALA A 116 -30.59 -14.76 10.07
CA ALA A 116 -30.84 -16.14 10.42
C ALA A 116 -30.64 -17.12 9.28
N ALA A 117 -30.84 -16.68 8.03
CA ALA A 117 -30.73 -17.53 6.84
C ALA A 117 -30.32 -16.72 5.61
N PHE A 118 -29.66 -17.42 4.70
CA PHE A 118 -29.21 -16.91 3.40
C PHE A 118 -29.71 -17.83 2.28
N THR A 119 -30.01 -17.23 1.11
CA THR A 119 -30.39 -17.98 -0.10
C THR A 119 -29.52 -17.57 -1.28
N LEU A 120 -28.88 -18.55 -1.93
CA LEU A 120 -28.11 -18.35 -3.16
C LEU A 120 -28.94 -18.76 -4.36
N ASN A 121 -29.22 -17.83 -5.28
CA ASN A 121 -30.07 -18.06 -6.47
C ASN A 121 -31.41 -18.72 -6.10
N GLY A 122 -31.99 -18.37 -4.94
CA GLY A 122 -33.26 -18.90 -4.44
C GLY A 122 -33.18 -20.18 -3.64
N VAL A 123 -32.00 -20.81 -3.51
CA VAL A 123 -31.78 -22.03 -2.71
C VAL A 123 -31.20 -21.65 -1.34
N THR A 124 -31.77 -22.21 -0.26
CA THR A 124 -31.30 -21.93 1.09
C THR A 124 -29.94 -22.58 1.35
N CYS A 125 -28.99 -21.75 1.77
CA CYS A 125 -27.64 -22.17 2.11
C CYS A 125 -27.57 -22.80 3.51
N SER A 126 -26.72 -23.79 3.69
CA SER A 126 -26.27 -24.25 5.02
C SER A 126 -25.28 -23.25 5.63
N GLY A 127 -25.14 -23.25 6.96
CA GLY A 127 -24.30 -22.30 7.68
C GLY A 127 -25.10 -21.04 8.02
N GLY A 128 -24.79 -20.48 9.12
CA GLY A 128 -25.28 -19.24 9.68
C GLY A 128 -24.18 -18.73 10.57
N THR A 129 -24.41 -17.74 11.36
CA THR A 129 -23.50 -17.05 12.26
C THR A 129 -22.45 -17.95 12.89
N GLY A 130 -21.20 -17.79 12.51
CA GLY A 130 -20.07 -18.22 13.34
C GLY A 130 -20.14 -17.45 14.66
N ALA A 131 -20.26 -18.16 15.78
CA ALA A 131 -20.24 -17.53 17.08
C ALA A 131 -18.93 -16.74 17.25
N SER A 132 -19.06 -15.44 17.51
CA SER A 132 -17.96 -14.63 18.00
C SER A 132 -17.44 -15.26 19.30
N PRO A 133 -16.12 -15.42 19.51
CA PRO A 133 -15.64 -15.87 20.80
C PRO A 133 -16.02 -14.82 21.84
N SER A 134 -16.84 -15.27 22.80
CA SER A 134 -17.18 -14.49 24.01
C SER A 134 -15.88 -14.19 24.77
N PRO A 135 -15.69 -12.99 25.31
CA PRO A 135 -14.53 -12.71 26.12
C PRO A 135 -14.61 -13.59 27.40
N SER A 136 -13.54 -14.36 27.63
CA SER A 136 -13.33 -15.15 28.84
C SER A 136 -13.32 -14.22 30.06
N PRO A 137 -13.99 -14.57 31.15
CA PRO A 137 -14.04 -13.70 32.32
C PRO A 137 -12.67 -13.57 32.97
N SER A 138 -12.31 -12.35 33.27
CA SER A 138 -11.16 -11.96 34.09
C SER A 138 -11.29 -12.59 35.49
N PRO A 139 -10.27 -13.20 36.07
CA PRO A 139 -10.37 -13.70 37.45
C PRO A 139 -10.40 -12.54 38.44
N SER A 140 -11.40 -12.63 39.29
CA SER A 140 -11.67 -11.74 40.41
C SER A 140 -10.47 -11.67 41.37
N ALA A 141 -10.15 -10.45 41.78
CA ALA A 141 -9.19 -10.19 42.84
C ALA A 141 -9.69 -10.67 44.21
N SER A 142 -8.81 -11.22 45.01
CA SER A 142 -9.01 -11.39 46.46
C SER A 142 -7.69 -11.21 47.21
N PRO A 143 -7.68 -10.91 48.54
CA PRO A 143 -7.25 -9.61 49.00
C PRO A 143 -5.86 -9.59 49.65
N SER A 144 -5.33 -8.39 49.75
CA SER A 144 -4.12 -8.00 50.50
C SER A 144 -4.15 -8.41 52.00
N PRO A 145 -3.01 -8.68 52.61
CA PRO A 145 -2.78 -8.14 53.93
C PRO A 145 -1.62 -7.13 54.01
N SER A 146 -1.95 -6.10 54.72
CA SER A 146 -1.12 -5.00 55.17
C SER A 146 0.02 -5.43 56.08
N ALA A 147 1.21 -4.85 55.90
CA ALA A 147 2.12 -4.49 56.99
C ALA A 147 3.23 -3.53 56.44
N SER A 148 3.30 -2.36 57.04
CA SER A 148 4.41 -1.39 57.08
C SER A 148 5.06 -1.46 58.46
N PRO A 149 6.19 -0.82 58.78
CA PRO A 149 7.25 -0.19 58.04
C PRO A 149 8.68 -0.56 58.51
N SER A 150 9.73 -0.25 57.73
CA SER A 150 11.00 0.14 58.39
C SER A 150 11.91 0.94 57.41
N ARG A 151 12.54 1.93 57.97
CA ARG A 151 13.36 3.00 57.32
C ARG A 151 14.78 2.54 57.00
N SER A 152 15.23 2.99 55.83
CA SER A 152 16.58 3.59 55.48
C SER A 152 17.86 2.77 55.70
N PRO A 153 18.90 2.93 54.85
CA PRO A 153 19.41 4.20 54.34
C PRO A 153 19.74 4.18 52.82
N SER A 154 19.87 5.42 52.28
CA SER A 154 20.33 5.74 50.95
C SER A 154 21.76 5.26 50.65
N PRO A 155 22.02 4.70 49.47
CA PRO A 155 23.38 4.72 48.92
C PRO A 155 23.47 5.57 47.66
N SER A 156 24.62 6.17 47.53
CA SER A 156 25.24 6.96 46.48
C SER A 156 25.01 6.42 45.04
N PRO A 157 25.08 7.24 43.98
CA PRO A 157 24.76 6.88 42.60
C PRO A 157 25.74 5.85 42.09
N SER A 158 25.22 4.66 41.80
CA SER A 158 25.95 3.63 41.07
C SER A 158 25.83 3.87 39.56
N ALA A 159 26.92 3.68 38.86
CA ALA A 159 27.06 3.85 37.43
C ALA A 159 25.97 3.14 36.63
N SER A 160 25.49 3.80 35.58
CA SER A 160 24.61 3.22 34.56
C SER A 160 25.20 1.91 34.05
N PRO A 161 24.40 0.83 33.94
CA PRO A 161 24.87 -0.38 33.29
C PRO A 161 25.10 -0.08 31.79
N SER A 162 26.34 -0.29 31.36
CA SER A 162 26.70 -0.42 29.96
C SER A 162 25.78 -1.48 29.35
N SER A 163 25.02 -1.11 28.33
CA SER A 163 24.23 -2.07 27.57
C SER A 163 25.19 -3.08 26.94
N SER A 164 25.19 -4.29 27.46
CA SER A 164 25.80 -5.44 26.77
C SER A 164 25.18 -5.54 25.39
N PRO A 165 25.96 -5.76 24.33
CA PRO A 165 25.41 -6.00 23.00
C PRO A 165 24.51 -7.24 23.07
N SER A 166 23.27 -7.13 22.57
CA SER A 166 22.39 -8.28 22.42
C SER A 166 23.13 -9.38 21.65
N PRO A 167 23.03 -10.65 22.05
CA PRO A 167 23.65 -11.74 21.33
C PRO A 167 23.18 -11.71 19.86
N SER A 168 24.12 -11.93 18.94
CA SER A 168 23.77 -12.12 17.53
C SER A 168 22.84 -13.32 17.40
N PRO A 169 21.79 -13.24 16.52
CA PRO A 169 20.89 -14.37 16.29
C PRO A 169 21.69 -15.64 15.95
N GLN A 170 21.28 -16.76 16.52
CA GLN A 170 21.88 -18.05 16.22
C GLN A 170 21.48 -18.49 14.80
N PRO A 171 22.35 -19.20 14.04
CA PRO A 171 21.95 -19.82 12.80
C PRO A 171 20.72 -20.72 13.03
N GLY A 172 19.67 -20.53 12.21
CA GLY A 172 18.38 -21.26 12.33
C GLY A 172 17.27 -20.48 13.04
N ASP A 173 17.50 -19.23 13.49
CA ASP A 173 16.44 -18.36 14.00
C ASP A 173 16.13 -17.24 12.98
N ALA A 174 15.35 -17.60 11.95
CA ALA A 174 14.93 -16.67 10.92
C ALA A 174 14.08 -15.52 11.51
N MET A 175 13.24 -15.80 12.52
CA MET A 175 12.41 -14.78 13.18
C MET A 175 13.26 -13.72 13.88
N ALA A 176 14.26 -14.13 14.65
CA ALA A 176 15.17 -13.20 15.31
C ALA A 176 16.06 -12.44 14.30
N THR A 177 16.49 -13.11 13.24
CA THR A 177 17.29 -12.49 12.17
C THR A 177 16.50 -11.38 11.47
N VAL A 178 15.28 -11.66 11.03
CA VAL A 178 14.42 -10.66 10.36
C VAL A 178 14.03 -9.53 11.31
N ALA A 179 13.74 -9.83 12.58
CA ALA A 179 13.51 -8.79 13.59
C ALA A 179 14.73 -7.87 13.80
N ALA A 180 15.95 -8.43 13.74
CA ALA A 180 17.18 -7.65 13.83
C ALA A 180 17.48 -6.80 12.59
N MET A 181 16.84 -7.06 11.45
CA MET A 181 16.92 -6.28 10.22
C MET A 181 16.09 -4.99 10.27
N GLN A 182 15.14 -4.86 11.20
CA GLN A 182 14.28 -3.68 11.32
C GLN A 182 15.02 -2.49 11.96
N PRO A 183 14.96 -1.28 11.38
CA PRO A 183 14.38 -0.88 10.08
C PRO A 183 15.35 -1.08 8.92
N GLY A 184 14.77 -1.25 7.72
CA GLY A 184 15.52 -1.40 6.47
C GLY A 184 15.33 -0.24 5.49
N TRP A 185 16.26 -0.14 4.54
CA TRP A 185 16.29 0.88 3.49
C TRP A 185 16.71 0.24 2.17
N ASN A 186 16.09 0.67 1.05
CA ASN A 186 16.46 0.24 -0.29
C ASN A 186 17.44 1.22 -0.94
N LEU A 187 18.51 0.71 -1.53
CA LEU A 187 19.40 1.44 -2.44
C LEU A 187 18.79 1.42 -3.85
N GLY A 188 17.57 1.94 -3.99
CA GLY A 188 16.79 1.89 -5.24
C GLY A 188 17.33 2.81 -6.32
N ASN A 189 17.00 2.53 -7.59
CA ASN A 189 17.47 3.23 -8.78
C ASN A 189 19.00 3.34 -8.84
N THR A 190 19.69 2.25 -8.50
CA THR A 190 21.16 2.19 -8.47
C THR A 190 21.63 0.95 -9.23
N PHE A 191 21.77 -0.22 -8.58
CA PHE A 191 22.16 -1.45 -9.27
C PHE A 191 21.00 -2.15 -9.98
N ASP A 192 19.77 -1.74 -9.70
CA ASP A 192 18.57 -2.04 -10.50
C ASP A 192 18.47 -1.20 -11.76
N ALA A 193 19.16 -0.04 -11.83
CA ALA A 193 19.15 0.83 -12.98
C ALA A 193 19.79 0.17 -14.22
N ILE A 194 19.28 0.48 -15.40
CA ILE A 194 19.67 -0.09 -16.68
C ILE A 194 20.19 1.05 -17.57
N PRO A 195 21.35 0.89 -18.21
CA PRO A 195 22.22 -0.29 -18.23
C PRO A 195 23.21 -0.41 -17.06
N ASP A 196 23.41 0.62 -16.22
CA ASP A 196 24.41 0.64 -15.15
C ASP A 196 24.00 1.45 -13.91
N GLU A 197 24.85 1.44 -12.88
CA GLU A 197 24.64 2.00 -11.53
C GLU A 197 24.11 3.46 -11.53
N THR A 198 24.41 4.26 -12.54
CA THR A 198 24.11 5.71 -12.56
C THR A 198 23.08 6.10 -13.59
N SER A 199 22.61 5.17 -14.39
CA SER A 199 21.77 5.43 -15.56
C SER A 199 20.44 6.10 -15.23
N TRP A 200 19.93 5.95 -14.01
CA TRP A 200 18.66 6.56 -13.58
C TRP A 200 18.84 7.78 -12.66
N GLY A 201 20.03 8.41 -12.73
CA GLY A 201 20.29 9.76 -12.18
C GLY A 201 20.82 9.80 -10.75
N ASN A 202 20.99 8.65 -10.09
CA ASN A 202 21.68 8.61 -8.80
C ASN A 202 23.20 8.63 -8.97
N PRO A 203 23.97 9.19 -8.03
CA PRO A 203 25.41 9.12 -8.05
C PRO A 203 25.89 7.69 -7.73
N PRO A 204 27.16 7.35 -8.07
CA PRO A 204 27.75 6.08 -7.66
C PRO A 204 27.69 5.91 -6.14
N THR A 205 27.42 4.69 -5.69
CA THR A 205 27.38 4.37 -4.25
C THR A 205 28.74 4.55 -3.61
N THR A 206 28.78 5.21 -2.47
CA THR A 206 30.00 5.45 -1.69
C THR A 206 29.88 4.87 -0.28
N GLN A 207 31.03 4.61 0.37
CA GLN A 207 31.05 4.24 1.79
C GLN A 207 30.44 5.34 2.66
N ALA A 208 30.62 6.61 2.31
CA ALA A 208 30.04 7.73 3.04
C ALA A 208 28.50 7.70 3.04
N LEU A 209 27.87 7.32 1.92
CA LEU A 209 26.42 7.11 1.85
C LEU A 209 25.98 5.98 2.79
N LEU A 210 26.66 4.84 2.74
CA LEU A 210 26.32 3.69 3.59
C LEU A 210 26.50 4.00 5.07
N HIS A 211 27.61 4.66 5.43
CA HIS A 211 27.85 5.14 6.77
C HIS A 211 26.74 6.13 7.23
N HIS A 212 26.35 7.07 6.36
CA HIS A 212 25.26 8.01 6.66
C HIS A 212 23.95 7.27 6.93
N VAL A 213 23.51 6.38 6.03
CA VAL A 213 22.27 5.58 6.19
C VAL A 213 22.32 4.78 7.49
N ARG A 214 23.47 4.18 7.81
CA ARG A 214 23.66 3.45 9.08
C ARG A 214 23.53 4.34 10.31
N SER A 215 24.11 5.55 10.27
CA SER A 215 24.04 6.55 11.34
C SER A 215 22.60 7.05 11.58
N GLN A 216 21.77 7.02 10.56
CA GLN A 216 20.35 7.35 10.67
C GLN A 216 19.55 6.30 11.46
N GLY A 217 20.10 5.12 11.69
CA GLY A 217 19.49 4.07 12.52
C GLY A 217 18.99 2.86 11.75
N PHE A 218 19.10 2.84 10.42
CA PHE A 218 18.77 1.66 9.62
C PHE A 218 19.72 0.50 9.96
N LYS A 219 19.18 -0.72 9.97
CA LYS A 219 19.90 -1.93 10.35
C LYS A 219 20.08 -2.90 9.20
N SER A 220 19.27 -2.78 8.16
CA SER A 220 19.40 -3.53 6.93
C SER A 220 19.34 -2.65 5.71
N ILE A 221 19.99 -3.09 4.64
CA ILE A 221 19.96 -2.48 3.32
C ILE A 221 19.56 -3.54 2.30
N ARG A 222 18.59 -3.23 1.45
CA ARG A 222 18.30 -4.01 0.25
C ARG A 222 18.99 -3.32 -0.92
N ILE A 223 19.77 -4.07 -1.65
CA ILE A 223 20.50 -3.66 -2.84
C ILE A 223 19.86 -4.39 -4.02
N PRO A 224 18.86 -3.79 -4.67
CA PRO A 224 18.24 -4.36 -5.85
C PRO A 224 19.27 -4.42 -6.98
N VAL A 225 19.39 -5.57 -7.67
CA VAL A 225 20.38 -5.77 -8.73
C VAL A 225 19.73 -6.34 -9.97
N THR A 226 19.90 -5.67 -11.11
CA THR A 226 19.55 -6.17 -12.43
C THR A 226 20.79 -6.76 -13.09
N TRP A 227 20.71 -8.03 -13.49
CA TRP A 227 21.83 -8.78 -14.04
C TRP A 227 21.78 -8.93 -15.56
N SER A 228 20.64 -8.61 -16.16
CA SER A 228 20.32 -8.90 -17.57
C SER A 228 21.34 -8.40 -18.57
N ASN A 229 21.94 -7.22 -18.34
CA ASN A 229 22.92 -6.61 -19.24
C ASN A 229 24.38 -6.87 -18.82
N HIS A 230 24.59 -7.71 -17.80
CA HIS A 230 25.87 -7.89 -17.14
C HIS A 230 26.31 -9.36 -17.11
N HIS A 231 25.96 -10.14 -18.11
CA HIS A 231 26.45 -11.52 -18.27
C HIS A 231 26.61 -11.89 -19.74
N GLY A 232 27.47 -12.88 -19.99
CA GLY A 232 27.71 -13.48 -21.30
C GLY A 232 26.55 -14.37 -21.77
N PRO A 233 26.69 -14.97 -22.96
CA PRO A 233 25.67 -15.83 -23.57
C PRO A 233 25.55 -17.19 -22.86
N ALA A 234 24.53 -17.96 -23.27
CA ALA A 234 24.40 -19.38 -22.95
C ALA A 234 25.64 -20.17 -23.40
N PRO A 235 25.96 -21.33 -22.74
CA PRO A 235 25.21 -21.93 -21.65
C PRO A 235 25.59 -21.39 -20.28
N ASP A 236 26.76 -20.72 -20.15
CA ASP A 236 27.37 -20.39 -18.85
C ASP A 236 26.76 -19.13 -18.21
N TYR A 237 26.21 -18.20 -19.02
CA TYR A 237 25.71 -16.91 -18.54
C TYR A 237 26.67 -16.25 -17.55
N THR A 238 28.00 -16.29 -17.86
CA THR A 238 29.05 -15.79 -16.97
C THR A 238 28.84 -14.32 -16.68
N ILE A 239 28.66 -13.98 -15.42
CA ILE A 239 28.45 -12.59 -14.97
C ILE A 239 29.72 -11.77 -15.24
N ASP A 240 29.55 -10.55 -15.74
CA ASP A 240 30.65 -9.60 -15.92
C ASP A 240 31.40 -9.42 -14.60
N ALA A 241 32.70 -9.69 -14.65
CA ALA A 241 33.55 -9.68 -13.44
C ALA A 241 33.64 -8.26 -12.82
N ALA A 242 33.59 -7.19 -13.62
CA ALA A 242 33.62 -5.83 -13.11
C ALA A 242 32.33 -5.51 -12.36
N TRP A 243 31.17 -5.90 -12.93
CA TRP A 243 29.88 -5.74 -12.29
C TRP A 243 29.77 -6.54 -10.99
N LEU A 244 30.10 -7.82 -11.02
CA LEU A 244 30.05 -8.68 -9.84
C LEU A 244 30.98 -8.17 -8.73
N ASN A 245 32.19 -7.73 -9.07
CA ASN A 245 33.12 -7.15 -8.12
C ASN A 245 32.60 -5.83 -7.53
N ARG A 246 31.91 -5.01 -8.35
CA ARG A 246 31.31 -3.77 -7.88
C ARG A 246 30.17 -4.04 -6.88
N ILE A 247 29.26 -4.98 -7.18
CA ILE A 247 28.23 -5.42 -6.25
C ILE A 247 28.85 -5.95 -4.96
N ARG A 248 29.81 -6.86 -5.07
CA ARG A 248 30.51 -7.39 -3.91
C ARG A 248 31.15 -6.29 -3.06
N GLN A 249 31.81 -5.32 -3.67
CA GLN A 249 32.41 -4.18 -2.97
C GLN A 249 31.38 -3.41 -2.13
N VAL A 250 30.21 -3.12 -2.69
CA VAL A 250 29.14 -2.38 -1.96
C VAL A 250 28.52 -3.24 -0.86
N VAL A 251 28.37 -4.54 -1.09
CA VAL A 251 27.96 -5.50 -0.05
C VAL A 251 28.99 -5.52 1.09
N ASP A 252 30.28 -5.62 0.77
CA ASP A 252 31.36 -5.66 1.77
C ASP A 252 31.40 -4.35 2.58
N TRP A 253 31.26 -3.20 1.95
CA TRP A 253 31.13 -1.91 2.63
C TRP A 253 29.92 -1.87 3.57
N SER A 254 28.76 -2.35 3.11
CA SER A 254 27.55 -2.39 3.92
C SER A 254 27.70 -3.32 5.13
N LEU A 255 28.33 -4.47 4.94
CA LEU A 255 28.64 -5.41 6.03
C LEU A 255 29.60 -4.80 7.06
N ALA A 256 30.60 -4.03 6.61
CA ALA A 256 31.55 -3.33 7.48
C ALA A 256 30.86 -2.27 8.35
N GLU A 257 29.82 -1.60 7.83
CA GLU A 257 28.94 -0.70 8.61
C GLU A 257 27.99 -1.46 9.55
N GLY A 258 27.92 -2.79 9.46
CA GLY A 258 27.13 -3.65 10.34
C GLY A 258 25.71 -3.94 9.86
N PHE A 259 25.36 -3.62 8.62
CA PHE A 259 24.07 -3.96 8.02
C PHE A 259 23.87 -5.46 7.85
N TYR A 260 22.61 -5.91 7.87
CA TYR A 260 22.16 -7.04 7.07
C TYR A 260 21.98 -6.53 5.63
N VAL A 261 22.40 -7.32 4.64
CA VAL A 261 22.43 -6.89 3.24
C VAL A 261 21.64 -7.85 2.37
N MET A 262 20.52 -7.40 1.82
CA MET A 262 19.70 -8.21 0.93
C MET A 262 20.02 -7.88 -0.52
N ILE A 263 20.27 -8.90 -1.36
CA ILE A 263 20.46 -8.80 -2.81
C ILE A 263 19.52 -9.76 -3.53
N ASN A 264 19.17 -9.46 -4.78
CA ASN A 264 18.18 -10.21 -5.56
C ASN A 264 18.49 -10.24 -7.06
N LEU A 265 17.61 -10.91 -7.82
CA LEU A 265 17.41 -10.67 -9.26
C LEU A 265 16.23 -9.68 -9.38
N HIS A 266 16.52 -8.42 -9.79
CA HIS A 266 15.52 -7.35 -9.70
C HIS A 266 14.68 -7.23 -10.99
N HIS A 267 15.07 -6.38 -11.94
CA HIS A 267 14.32 -6.22 -13.18
C HIS A 267 14.46 -7.40 -14.14
N ASP A 268 15.32 -8.37 -13.84
CA ASP A 268 15.34 -9.67 -14.48
C ASP A 268 13.95 -10.36 -14.47
N SER A 269 13.14 -10.05 -13.46
CA SER A 269 11.78 -10.57 -13.30
C SER A 269 10.88 -10.30 -14.53
N TRP A 270 10.86 -9.05 -15.02
CA TRP A 270 10.04 -8.68 -16.16
C TRP A 270 10.81 -8.66 -17.49
N GLN A 271 12.14 -8.66 -17.46
CA GLN A 271 12.93 -8.66 -18.70
C GLN A 271 13.01 -10.04 -19.36
N TRP A 272 13.06 -11.13 -18.58
CA TRP A 272 13.20 -12.47 -19.12
C TRP A 272 12.62 -13.59 -18.26
N ILE A 273 12.59 -13.47 -16.92
CA ILE A 273 12.02 -14.51 -16.04
C ILE A 273 10.52 -14.65 -16.29
N ASN A 274 9.82 -13.56 -16.62
CA ASN A 274 8.40 -13.57 -16.96
C ASN A 274 8.05 -14.49 -18.14
N GLY A 275 9.01 -14.83 -19.02
CA GLY A 275 8.87 -15.76 -20.12
C GLY A 275 9.01 -17.24 -19.74
N TYR A 276 9.27 -17.56 -18.46
CA TYR A 276 9.50 -18.93 -18.00
C TYR A 276 8.42 -19.95 -18.42
N PRO A 277 7.12 -19.64 -18.39
CA PRO A 277 6.09 -20.58 -18.85
C PRO A 277 6.26 -21.00 -20.30
N GLY A 278 6.73 -20.11 -21.17
CA GLY A 278 6.94 -20.36 -22.60
C GLY A 278 8.26 -21.04 -22.95
N ASP A 279 9.31 -20.86 -22.14
CA ASP A 279 10.63 -21.48 -22.34
C ASP A 279 11.29 -21.84 -21.01
N ARG A 280 10.76 -22.87 -20.36
CA ARG A 280 11.23 -23.34 -19.04
C ARG A 280 12.72 -23.70 -19.02
N THR A 281 13.22 -24.33 -20.08
CA THR A 281 14.59 -24.81 -20.12
C THR A 281 15.60 -23.65 -20.18
N THR A 282 15.43 -22.73 -21.11
CA THR A 282 16.38 -21.61 -21.28
C THR A 282 16.35 -20.68 -20.05
N VAL A 283 15.14 -20.34 -19.57
CA VAL A 283 14.99 -19.44 -18.42
C VAL A 283 15.53 -20.07 -17.15
N MET A 284 15.24 -21.35 -16.87
CA MET A 284 15.77 -22.05 -15.70
C MET A 284 17.31 -22.19 -15.78
N ASN A 285 17.87 -22.50 -16.93
CA ASN A 285 19.33 -22.59 -17.10
C ASN A 285 20.01 -21.24 -16.81
N ARG A 286 19.42 -20.13 -17.29
CA ARG A 286 19.93 -18.78 -17.02
C ARG A 286 19.79 -18.43 -15.54
N TYR A 287 18.64 -18.70 -14.94
CA TYR A 287 18.33 -18.44 -13.54
C TYR A 287 19.31 -19.16 -12.60
N THR A 288 19.50 -20.45 -12.82
CA THR A 288 20.41 -21.27 -12.01
C THR A 288 21.88 -20.90 -12.22
N ALA A 289 22.27 -20.56 -13.46
CA ALA A 289 23.64 -20.12 -13.74
C ALA A 289 23.99 -18.81 -13.02
N LEU A 290 23.09 -17.83 -13.01
CA LEU A 290 23.27 -16.57 -12.29
C LEU A 290 23.34 -16.80 -10.77
N TRP A 291 22.36 -17.54 -10.20
CA TRP A 291 22.33 -17.79 -8.76
C TRP A 291 23.52 -18.61 -8.26
N ARG A 292 24.05 -19.57 -9.04
CA ARG A 292 25.28 -20.29 -8.69
C ARG A 292 26.47 -19.34 -8.53
N GLN A 293 26.63 -18.40 -9.43
CA GLN A 293 27.72 -17.42 -9.39
C GLN A 293 27.55 -16.45 -8.21
N ILE A 294 26.33 -15.94 -7.99
CA ILE A 294 26.00 -15.06 -6.87
C ILE A 294 26.22 -15.80 -5.54
N ALA A 295 25.62 -16.96 -5.36
CA ALA A 295 25.77 -17.76 -4.14
C ALA A 295 27.23 -18.14 -3.87
N GLY A 296 27.98 -18.51 -4.91
CA GLY A 296 29.41 -18.81 -4.83
C GLY A 296 30.23 -17.60 -4.36
N THR A 297 29.91 -16.40 -4.84
CA THR A 297 30.63 -15.17 -4.48
C THR A 297 30.50 -14.84 -2.98
N PHE A 298 29.35 -15.10 -2.39
CA PHE A 298 29.08 -14.76 -0.97
C PHE A 298 29.08 -15.97 -0.03
N ARG A 299 29.50 -17.15 -0.52
CA ARG A 299 29.46 -18.42 0.21
C ARG A 299 30.16 -18.37 1.58
N ASP A 300 31.31 -17.73 1.64
CA ASP A 300 32.16 -17.70 2.84
C ASP A 300 32.01 -16.39 3.65
N HIS A 301 31.03 -15.54 3.28
CA HIS A 301 30.68 -14.36 4.05
C HIS A 301 29.91 -14.74 5.34
N SER A 302 29.88 -13.79 6.29
CA SER A 302 29.05 -13.89 7.52
C SER A 302 27.59 -14.22 7.20
N PRO A 303 26.74 -14.56 8.18
CA PRO A 303 25.32 -14.82 7.92
C PRO A 303 24.49 -13.57 7.54
N LYS A 304 25.07 -12.36 7.55
CA LYS A 304 24.36 -11.11 7.30
C LYS A 304 24.00 -10.82 5.83
N PRO A 305 24.70 -11.29 4.78
CA PRO A 305 24.12 -11.31 3.44
C PRO A 305 22.87 -12.18 3.41
N VAL A 306 21.80 -11.68 2.79
CA VAL A 306 20.48 -12.31 2.64
C VAL A 306 20.15 -12.34 1.15
N PHE A 307 19.59 -13.43 0.65
CA PHE A 307 19.26 -13.54 -0.77
C PHE A 307 17.74 -13.59 -0.94
N GLU A 308 17.23 -12.74 -1.81
CA GLU A 308 15.84 -12.71 -2.25
C GLU A 308 15.77 -13.27 -3.67
N SER A 309 14.93 -14.29 -3.90
CA SER A 309 14.97 -15.10 -5.14
C SER A 309 14.70 -14.28 -6.39
N ILE A 310 13.63 -13.49 -6.40
CA ILE A 310 13.17 -12.69 -7.55
C ILE A 310 12.41 -11.48 -7.02
N ASN A 311 12.64 -10.30 -7.62
CA ASN A 311 11.80 -9.12 -7.37
C ASN A 311 10.48 -9.22 -8.14
N GLU A 312 9.35 -8.96 -7.49
CA GLU A 312 8.02 -8.79 -8.10
C GLU A 312 7.71 -9.79 -9.25
N PRO A 313 7.83 -11.10 -8.99
CA PRO A 313 7.68 -12.10 -10.05
C PRO A 313 6.30 -12.04 -10.67
N GLN A 314 6.28 -11.99 -12.00
CA GLN A 314 5.06 -12.06 -12.83
C GLN A 314 5.37 -12.88 -14.07
N PHE A 315 4.36 -13.53 -14.64
CA PHE A 315 4.57 -14.43 -15.77
C PHE A 315 3.61 -14.12 -16.91
N THR A 316 4.04 -14.41 -18.14
CA THR A 316 3.28 -14.24 -19.36
C THR A 316 2.99 -15.59 -20.01
N GLY A 317 1.87 -15.70 -20.71
CA GLY A 317 1.51 -16.95 -21.44
C GLY A 317 0.93 -18.06 -20.56
N THR A 318 0.59 -17.76 -19.30
CA THR A 318 -0.08 -18.69 -18.39
C THR A 318 -1.60 -18.64 -18.54
N SER A 319 -2.27 -19.69 -18.06
CA SER A 319 -3.73 -19.79 -18.03
C SER A 319 -4.40 -19.05 -16.87
N GLY A 320 -3.62 -18.49 -15.94
CA GLY A 320 -4.11 -17.74 -14.77
C GLY A 320 -3.25 -17.93 -13.54
N ASP A 321 -3.78 -17.49 -12.38
CA ASP A 321 -3.01 -17.42 -11.14
C ASP A 321 -2.55 -18.79 -10.63
N ASP A 322 -3.33 -19.85 -10.79
CA ASP A 322 -2.93 -21.20 -10.36
C ASP A 322 -1.65 -21.69 -11.07
N GLU A 323 -1.53 -21.43 -12.37
CA GLU A 323 -0.31 -21.74 -13.12
C GLU A 323 0.84 -20.81 -12.73
N ASN A 324 0.57 -19.51 -12.50
CA ASN A 324 1.56 -18.58 -11.99
C ASN A 324 2.13 -19.03 -10.63
N TYR A 325 1.28 -19.56 -9.74
CA TYR A 325 1.73 -20.08 -8.44
C TYR A 325 2.62 -21.32 -8.58
N GLN A 326 2.29 -22.23 -9.49
CA GLN A 326 3.12 -23.39 -9.76
C GLN A 326 4.49 -22.99 -10.31
N VAL A 327 4.51 -22.08 -11.26
CA VAL A 327 5.71 -21.57 -11.91
C VAL A 327 6.62 -20.86 -10.89
N LEU A 328 6.05 -20.02 -10.03
CA LEU A 328 6.80 -19.36 -8.97
C LEU A 328 7.33 -20.33 -7.92
N ASN A 329 6.54 -21.36 -7.58
CA ASN A 329 6.98 -22.42 -6.67
C ASN A 329 8.18 -23.20 -7.22
N GLU A 330 8.19 -23.51 -8.54
CA GLU A 330 9.34 -24.17 -9.19
C GLU A 330 10.61 -23.32 -9.06
N LEU A 331 10.54 -22.02 -9.39
CA LEU A 331 11.68 -21.10 -9.30
C LEU A 331 12.17 -20.91 -7.86
N ASN A 332 11.26 -20.68 -6.90
CA ASN A 332 11.61 -20.55 -5.49
C ASN A 332 12.24 -21.83 -4.92
N THR A 333 11.72 -22.99 -5.29
CA THR A 333 12.23 -24.30 -4.85
C THR A 333 13.65 -24.53 -5.38
N GLU A 334 13.87 -24.31 -6.68
CA GLU A 334 15.19 -24.44 -7.30
C GLU A 334 16.20 -23.47 -6.69
N PHE A 335 15.80 -22.22 -6.44
CA PHE A 335 16.63 -21.23 -5.77
C PHE A 335 17.11 -21.72 -4.39
N VAL A 336 16.19 -22.20 -3.56
CA VAL A 336 16.55 -22.69 -2.22
C VAL A 336 17.50 -23.88 -2.30
N HIS A 337 17.22 -24.88 -3.14
CA HIS A 337 18.07 -26.05 -3.30
C HIS A 337 19.48 -25.65 -3.75
N LEU A 338 19.57 -24.85 -4.80
CA LEU A 338 20.84 -24.41 -5.37
C LEU A 338 21.69 -23.63 -4.35
N VAL A 339 21.08 -22.71 -3.61
CA VAL A 339 21.83 -21.94 -2.61
C VAL A 339 22.29 -22.85 -1.48
N ARG A 340 21.47 -23.76 -0.98
CA ARG A 340 21.84 -24.72 0.07
C ARG A 340 22.95 -25.66 -0.37
N GLU A 341 22.87 -26.19 -1.57
CA GLU A 341 23.89 -27.09 -2.16
C GLU A 341 25.25 -26.40 -2.33
N SER A 342 25.31 -25.10 -2.50
CA SER A 342 26.57 -24.36 -2.60
C SER A 342 27.38 -24.40 -1.30
N GLY A 343 26.81 -24.78 -0.18
CA GLY A 343 27.47 -25.04 1.10
C GLY A 343 28.05 -23.78 1.76
N GLY A 344 29.02 -23.96 2.68
CA GLY A 344 29.57 -22.86 3.47
C GLY A 344 28.51 -22.12 4.27
N GLY A 345 28.57 -20.78 4.32
CA GLY A 345 27.58 -19.94 4.99
C GLY A 345 26.18 -20.04 4.37
N ASN A 346 26.07 -20.47 3.11
CA ASN A 346 24.82 -20.59 2.40
C ASN A 346 23.94 -21.77 2.88
N ALA A 347 24.55 -22.75 3.57
CA ALA A 347 23.79 -23.86 4.15
C ALA A 347 22.74 -23.41 5.16
N THR A 348 22.93 -22.27 5.81
CA THR A 348 22.01 -21.71 6.83
C THR A 348 21.68 -20.23 6.61
N ARG A 349 22.11 -19.64 5.51
CA ARG A 349 21.83 -18.25 5.16
C ARG A 349 20.32 -17.99 5.07
N LEU A 350 19.85 -16.86 5.59
CA LEU A 350 18.46 -16.45 5.40
C LEU A 350 18.18 -16.25 3.90
N LEU A 351 17.16 -16.95 3.40
CA LEU A 351 16.63 -16.78 2.04
C LEU A 351 15.23 -16.22 2.09
N VAL A 352 14.91 -15.33 1.15
CA VAL A 352 13.66 -14.60 1.10
C VAL A 352 12.90 -14.97 -0.15
N LEU A 353 11.66 -15.40 0.01
CA LEU A 353 10.79 -15.84 -1.07
C LEU A 353 9.62 -14.87 -1.27
N PRO A 354 9.42 -14.34 -2.49
CA PRO A 354 8.31 -13.43 -2.79
C PRO A 354 7.01 -14.18 -3.04
N THR A 355 5.89 -13.51 -2.77
CA THR A 355 4.60 -13.85 -3.36
C THR A 355 4.55 -13.41 -4.83
N LEU A 356 3.58 -13.90 -5.60
CA LEU A 356 3.36 -13.43 -6.96
C LEU A 356 3.10 -11.92 -6.97
N ASN A 357 3.85 -11.16 -7.78
CA ASN A 357 3.90 -9.69 -7.81
C ASN A 357 4.19 -9.03 -6.44
N THR A 358 4.78 -9.77 -5.49
CA THR A 358 4.95 -9.35 -4.09
C THR A 358 3.68 -8.80 -3.43
N ASN A 359 2.52 -9.23 -3.90
CA ASN A 359 1.23 -8.74 -3.42
C ASN A 359 0.74 -9.55 -2.20
N ALA A 360 -0.02 -8.90 -1.31
CA ALA A 360 -0.55 -9.46 -0.08
C ALA A 360 -1.99 -10.01 -0.20
N ASP A 361 -2.45 -10.37 -1.40
CA ASP A 361 -3.73 -11.03 -1.61
C ASP A 361 -3.70 -12.46 -1.07
N GLN A 362 -4.79 -12.91 -0.43
CA GLN A 362 -4.81 -14.16 0.31
C GLN A 362 -4.39 -15.37 -0.55
N GLY A 363 -4.87 -15.49 -1.79
CA GLY A 363 -4.49 -16.60 -2.67
C GLY A 363 -2.99 -16.67 -2.95
N ARG A 364 -2.32 -15.52 -3.06
CA ARG A 364 -0.87 -15.42 -3.28
C ARG A 364 -0.09 -15.79 -2.02
N LEU A 365 -0.60 -15.40 -0.85
CA LEU A 365 -0.01 -15.78 0.44
C LEU A 365 -0.14 -17.29 0.67
N ASP A 366 -1.31 -17.88 0.39
CA ASP A 366 -1.57 -19.32 0.56
C ASP A 366 -0.70 -20.17 -0.39
N ALA A 367 -0.50 -19.71 -1.62
CA ALA A 367 0.39 -20.35 -2.57
C ALA A 367 1.84 -20.37 -2.07
N LEU A 368 2.35 -19.24 -1.56
CA LEU A 368 3.69 -19.20 -0.98
C LEU A 368 3.80 -20.02 0.31
N MET A 369 2.75 -20.05 1.15
CA MET A 369 2.71 -20.93 2.33
C MET A 369 2.85 -22.41 1.92
N THR A 370 2.25 -22.80 0.80
CA THR A 370 2.42 -24.15 0.25
C THR A 370 3.88 -24.44 -0.08
N THR A 371 4.60 -23.49 -0.68
CA THR A 371 6.05 -23.58 -0.94
C THR A 371 6.84 -23.76 0.37
N PHE A 372 6.55 -22.97 1.40
CA PHE A 372 7.20 -23.13 2.73
C PHE A 372 6.97 -24.51 3.33
N ASN A 373 5.74 -25.02 3.25
CA ASN A 373 5.38 -26.34 3.76
C ASN A 373 6.08 -27.49 3.00
N GLN A 374 6.38 -27.33 1.74
CA GLN A 374 7.15 -28.28 0.94
C GLN A 374 8.63 -28.25 1.29
N LEU A 375 9.23 -27.06 1.37
CA LEU A 375 10.66 -26.87 1.60
C LEU A 375 11.08 -27.22 3.04
N ARG A 376 10.28 -26.87 4.03
CA ARG A 376 10.53 -27.10 5.49
C ARG A 376 11.90 -26.61 5.95
N ASP A 377 12.43 -25.56 5.32
CA ASP A 377 13.70 -24.95 5.69
C ASP A 377 13.47 -23.87 6.75
N PRO A 378 14.12 -23.94 7.92
CA PRO A 378 13.89 -23.00 9.04
C PRO A 378 14.53 -21.63 8.80
N ASN A 379 15.32 -21.46 7.73
CA ASN A 379 16.03 -20.22 7.41
C ASN A 379 15.41 -19.51 6.19
N LEU A 380 14.07 -19.53 6.11
CA LEU A 380 13.30 -18.83 5.08
C LEU A 380 12.51 -17.68 5.68
N ALA A 381 12.31 -16.63 4.88
CA ALA A 381 11.40 -15.53 5.14
C ALA A 381 10.52 -15.27 3.91
N ALA A 382 9.30 -14.80 4.13
CA ALA A 382 8.44 -14.31 3.03
C ALA A 382 8.69 -12.82 2.79
N THR A 383 8.46 -12.36 1.55
CA THR A 383 8.44 -10.94 1.22
C THR A 383 7.20 -10.55 0.44
N VAL A 384 6.68 -9.38 0.78
CA VAL A 384 5.65 -8.66 0.04
C VAL A 384 6.05 -7.19 -0.06
N HIS A 385 5.49 -6.46 -1.03
CA HIS A 385 5.65 -5.01 -1.17
C HIS A 385 4.35 -4.30 -0.82
N PHE A 386 4.43 -3.06 -0.33
CA PHE A 386 3.25 -2.30 0.05
C PHE A 386 3.38 -0.83 -0.31
N TYR A 387 2.66 -0.40 -1.33
CA TYR A 387 2.64 0.98 -1.81
C TYR A 387 1.33 1.73 -1.50
N GLY A 388 0.55 1.22 -0.52
CA GLY A 388 -0.73 1.80 -0.13
C GLY A 388 -1.88 1.50 -1.09
N TRP A 389 -3.09 1.87 -0.68
CA TRP A 389 -4.27 1.75 -1.52
C TRP A 389 -4.10 2.53 -2.82
N TRP A 390 -4.20 1.83 -3.95
CA TRP A 390 -3.83 2.36 -5.26
C TRP A 390 -4.46 3.72 -5.59
N PRO A 391 -5.78 3.99 -5.37
CA PRO A 391 -6.35 5.29 -5.66
C PRO A 391 -5.72 6.44 -4.87
N PHE A 392 -5.32 6.21 -3.63
CA PHE A 392 -4.58 7.19 -2.83
C PHE A 392 -3.11 7.27 -3.26
N SER A 393 -2.47 6.14 -3.46
CA SER A 393 -1.03 6.06 -3.78
C SER A 393 -0.65 6.79 -5.07
N VAL A 394 -1.56 6.81 -6.06
CA VAL A 394 -1.35 7.48 -7.35
C VAL A 394 -2.23 8.72 -7.57
N ASN A 395 -3.04 9.08 -6.59
CA ASN A 395 -4.02 10.18 -6.69
C ASN A 395 -4.92 10.04 -7.92
N ILE A 396 -5.78 9.03 -7.89
CA ILE A 396 -6.85 8.82 -8.86
C ILE A 396 -8.18 8.63 -8.13
N ALA A 397 -9.30 8.71 -8.80
CA ALA A 397 -10.64 8.46 -8.27
C ALA A 397 -11.01 9.31 -7.04
N GLY A 398 -10.38 10.48 -6.87
CA GLY A 398 -10.57 11.34 -5.70
C GLY A 398 -9.82 10.88 -4.45
N GLY A 399 -8.95 9.87 -4.56
CA GLY A 399 -8.11 9.36 -3.47
C GLY A 399 -6.98 10.32 -3.11
N THR A 400 -7.31 11.42 -2.44
CA THR A 400 -6.36 12.48 -2.06
C THR A 400 -6.05 12.53 -0.57
N ARG A 401 -6.77 11.78 0.25
CA ARG A 401 -6.65 11.81 1.71
C ARG A 401 -6.36 10.43 2.27
N TYR A 402 -5.57 10.39 3.35
CA TYR A 402 -5.43 9.21 4.19
C TYR A 402 -6.72 9.04 5.00
N ASP A 403 -7.65 8.27 4.46
CA ASP A 403 -8.98 8.04 5.01
C ASP A 403 -9.16 6.58 5.48
N THR A 404 -10.39 6.24 5.84
CA THR A 404 -10.73 4.89 6.30
C THR A 404 -10.44 3.81 5.24
N ASN A 405 -10.54 4.11 3.94
CA ASN A 405 -10.24 3.11 2.90
C ASN A 405 -8.74 2.80 2.85
N VAL A 406 -7.91 3.83 2.96
CA VAL A 406 -6.44 3.68 3.01
C VAL A 406 -6.01 2.92 4.26
N GLU A 407 -6.60 3.26 5.43
CA GLU A 407 -6.35 2.54 6.69
C GLU A 407 -6.78 1.07 6.60
N GLN A 408 -7.96 0.79 6.05
CA GLN A 408 -8.46 -0.59 5.92
C GLN A 408 -7.62 -1.43 4.96
N ASP A 409 -7.14 -0.86 3.87
CA ASP A 409 -6.24 -1.55 2.95
C ASP A 409 -4.92 -1.91 3.62
N LEU A 410 -4.30 -0.96 4.32
CA LEU A 410 -3.08 -1.19 5.10
C LEU A 410 -3.27 -2.28 6.16
N VAL A 411 -4.28 -2.11 7.01
CA VAL A 411 -4.56 -3.05 8.12
C VAL A 411 -4.90 -4.42 7.57
N GLY A 412 -5.77 -4.50 6.56
CA GLY A 412 -6.18 -5.77 5.95
C GLY A 412 -5.01 -6.50 5.29
N SER A 413 -4.13 -5.80 4.59
CA SER A 413 -2.94 -6.39 3.98
C SER A 413 -1.98 -6.93 5.03
N PHE A 414 -1.69 -6.15 6.07
CA PHE A 414 -0.76 -6.57 7.13
C PHE A 414 -1.36 -7.66 8.03
N ASP A 415 -2.68 -7.69 8.24
CA ASP A 415 -3.36 -8.78 8.95
C ASP A 415 -3.30 -10.09 8.18
N ARG A 416 -3.55 -10.08 6.87
CA ARG A 416 -3.41 -11.29 6.04
C ARG A 416 -2.00 -11.85 6.12
N VAL A 417 -1.00 -11.00 5.94
CA VAL A 417 0.43 -11.38 6.01
C VAL A 417 0.79 -11.94 7.39
N TYR A 418 0.38 -11.28 8.47
CA TYR A 418 0.60 -11.75 9.84
C TYR A 418 -0.05 -13.10 10.08
N ASN A 419 -1.34 -13.24 9.73
CA ASN A 419 -2.10 -14.46 9.97
C ASN A 419 -1.59 -15.64 9.14
N THR A 420 -1.12 -15.40 7.91
CA THR A 420 -0.62 -16.48 7.06
C THR A 420 0.79 -16.92 7.47
N PHE A 421 1.69 -16.00 7.80
CA PHE A 421 3.10 -16.32 8.01
C PHE A 421 3.56 -16.13 9.45
N VAL A 422 3.48 -14.91 9.99
CA VAL A 422 4.11 -14.57 11.28
C VAL A 422 3.53 -15.39 12.43
N SER A 423 2.21 -15.59 12.45
CA SER A 423 1.53 -16.41 13.45
C SER A 423 1.91 -17.90 13.40
N HIS A 424 2.50 -18.35 12.28
CA HIS A 424 3.01 -19.70 12.05
C HIS A 424 4.54 -19.80 12.18
N GLY A 425 5.20 -18.75 12.68
CA GLY A 425 6.65 -18.74 12.91
C GLY A 425 7.50 -18.47 11.65
N ILE A 426 6.89 -18.02 10.57
CA ILE A 426 7.58 -17.61 9.34
C ILE A 426 7.72 -16.08 9.36
N PRO A 427 8.96 -15.53 9.38
CA PRO A 427 9.15 -14.09 9.39
C PRO A 427 8.81 -13.47 8.03
N VAL A 428 8.41 -12.18 8.06
CA VAL A 428 8.05 -11.43 6.86
C VAL A 428 8.81 -10.12 6.78
N ILE A 429 9.29 -9.83 5.57
CA ILE A 429 9.88 -8.55 5.19
C ILE A 429 8.93 -7.86 4.21
N ILE A 430 8.49 -6.64 4.55
CA ILE A 430 7.92 -5.72 3.56
C ILE A 430 9.11 -5.15 2.80
N GLY A 431 9.48 -5.82 1.69
CA GLY A 431 10.74 -5.58 0.96
C GLY A 431 10.83 -4.19 0.35
N GLU A 432 9.66 -3.63 0.01
CA GLU A 432 9.51 -2.25 -0.44
C GLU A 432 8.23 -1.65 0.13
N TRP A 433 8.31 -0.38 0.54
CA TRP A 433 7.12 0.40 0.89
C TRP A 433 7.37 1.89 0.69
N ALA A 434 6.37 2.57 0.17
CA ALA A 434 6.25 4.03 0.03
C ALA A 434 4.83 4.34 -0.48
N LEU A 435 4.60 5.53 -1.04
CA LEU A 435 3.49 5.81 -1.97
C LEU A 435 4.06 5.99 -3.37
N LEU A 436 3.39 5.45 -4.39
CA LEU A 436 3.90 5.41 -5.77
C LEU A 436 4.18 6.80 -6.34
N ASN A 437 3.28 7.75 -6.07
CA ASN A 437 3.40 9.11 -6.59
C ASN A 437 3.87 10.15 -5.56
N TYR A 438 4.42 9.73 -4.41
CA TYR A 438 5.08 10.67 -3.50
C TYR A 438 6.55 10.83 -3.88
N ASP A 439 6.90 11.97 -4.42
CA ASP A 439 8.27 12.32 -4.80
C ASP A 439 8.58 13.75 -4.36
N HIS A 440 9.47 13.92 -3.40
CA HIS A 440 9.85 15.23 -2.86
C HIS A 440 10.55 16.13 -3.92
N THR A 441 11.07 15.56 -4.99
CA THR A 441 11.71 16.31 -6.07
C THR A 441 10.73 16.91 -7.07
N ARG A 442 9.45 16.57 -6.98
CA ARG A 442 8.37 17.02 -7.86
C ARG A 442 7.27 17.72 -7.06
N PRO A 443 6.47 18.62 -7.67
CA PRO A 443 5.27 19.15 -7.02
C PRO A 443 4.36 18.01 -6.55
N GLY A 444 3.97 18.04 -5.26
CA GLY A 444 3.30 16.92 -4.60
C GLY A 444 1.98 16.54 -5.24
N SER A 445 1.88 15.30 -5.71
CA SER A 445 0.61 14.65 -6.04
C SER A 445 -0.13 14.20 -4.81
N ILE A 446 0.60 13.81 -3.77
CA ILE A 446 0.11 13.47 -2.44
C ILE A 446 0.50 14.61 -1.50
N GLU A 447 -0.47 15.15 -0.77
CA GLU A 447 -0.23 16.20 0.21
C GLU A 447 0.63 15.65 1.35
N ARG A 448 1.58 16.48 1.84
CA ARG A 448 2.59 16.05 2.81
C ARG A 448 2.01 15.48 4.10
N GLY A 449 1.00 16.13 4.68
CA GLY A 449 0.35 15.67 5.90
C GLY A 449 -0.34 14.32 5.71
N GLU A 450 -0.90 14.05 4.54
CA GLU A 450 -1.50 12.75 4.22
C GLU A 450 -0.44 11.66 4.13
N PHE A 451 0.73 11.95 3.58
CA PHE A 451 1.87 11.04 3.57
C PHE A 451 2.43 10.80 5.00
N LEU A 452 2.49 11.83 5.83
CA LEU A 452 2.89 11.67 7.24
C LEU A 452 1.94 10.73 8.01
N LYS A 453 0.62 10.82 7.79
CA LYS A 453 -0.35 9.87 8.38
C LYS A 453 -0.08 8.44 7.92
N PHE A 454 0.18 8.26 6.62
CA PHE A 454 0.51 6.95 6.05
C PHE A 454 1.79 6.36 6.68
N ILE A 455 2.87 7.14 6.81
CA ILE A 455 4.13 6.70 7.43
C ILE A 455 3.89 6.27 8.90
N GLU A 456 3.15 7.07 9.67
CA GLU A 456 2.83 6.76 11.06
C GLU A 456 2.08 5.43 11.17
N ALA A 457 1.07 5.25 10.32
CA ALA A 457 0.25 4.04 10.30
C ALA A 457 1.07 2.81 9.87
N VAL A 458 1.85 2.89 8.79
CA VAL A 458 2.73 1.79 8.35
C VAL A 458 3.67 1.36 9.47
N GLY A 459 4.36 2.33 10.10
CA GLY A 459 5.29 2.03 11.20
C GLY A 459 4.61 1.35 12.39
N TYR A 460 3.44 1.83 12.79
CA TYR A 460 2.67 1.22 13.87
C TYR A 460 2.18 -0.19 13.54
N HIS A 461 1.50 -0.34 12.41
CA HIS A 461 0.87 -1.62 12.04
C HIS A 461 1.90 -2.70 11.72
N ALA A 462 3.06 -2.34 11.14
CA ALA A 462 4.17 -3.25 10.96
C ALA A 462 4.74 -3.71 12.32
N ARG A 463 5.01 -2.77 13.23
CA ARG A 463 5.60 -3.06 14.53
C ARG A 463 4.74 -4.00 15.39
N ILE A 464 3.43 -3.77 15.49
CA ILE A 464 2.54 -4.64 16.30
C ILE A 464 2.37 -6.04 15.70
N ARG A 465 2.63 -6.20 14.40
CA ARG A 465 2.58 -7.47 13.68
C ARG A 465 3.97 -8.09 13.46
N LYS A 466 5.02 -7.50 14.03
CA LYS A 466 6.41 -7.97 13.91
C LYS A 466 6.89 -8.11 12.47
N LEU A 467 6.43 -7.23 11.59
CA LEU A 467 6.88 -7.14 10.20
C LEU A 467 8.13 -6.26 10.13
N THR A 468 9.15 -6.69 9.40
CA THR A 468 10.30 -5.86 9.05
C THR A 468 9.98 -5.08 7.78
N THR A 469 10.30 -3.78 7.76
CA THR A 469 9.97 -2.88 6.64
C THR A 469 11.23 -2.29 6.05
N MET A 470 11.31 -2.22 4.71
CA MET A 470 12.41 -1.60 3.98
C MET A 470 11.88 -0.45 3.12
N LEU A 471 12.17 0.79 3.50
CA LEU A 471 11.74 1.98 2.75
C LEU A 471 12.29 1.92 1.32
N TRP A 472 11.44 2.05 0.31
CA TRP A 472 11.89 2.24 -1.07
C TRP A 472 12.35 3.69 -1.25
N ASP A 473 13.63 3.87 -1.54
CA ASP A 473 14.23 5.18 -1.79
C ASP A 473 15.05 5.17 -3.08
N ALA A 474 14.49 5.70 -4.14
CA ALA A 474 15.16 5.90 -5.42
C ALA A 474 15.88 7.26 -5.52
N GLY A 475 16.13 7.93 -4.37
CA GLY A 475 16.72 9.28 -4.27
C GLY A 475 15.68 10.38 -4.00
N GLN A 476 14.39 10.03 -3.90
CA GLN A 476 13.32 10.98 -3.62
C GLN A 476 13.24 11.39 -2.13
N PHE A 477 13.77 10.58 -1.21
CA PHE A 477 13.77 10.89 0.22
C PHE A 477 15.15 11.35 0.71
N LEU A 478 16.19 10.59 0.44
CA LEU A 478 17.57 10.94 0.80
C LEU A 478 18.31 11.54 -0.41
N ASN A 479 18.74 12.79 -0.30
CA ASN A 479 19.66 13.37 -1.28
C ASN A 479 21.04 12.73 -1.11
N ARG A 480 21.41 11.85 -2.05
CA ARG A 480 22.63 11.04 -1.97
C ARG A 480 23.91 11.83 -2.22
N ASN A 481 23.83 12.99 -2.88
CA ASN A 481 24.98 13.87 -3.07
C ASN A 481 25.28 14.69 -1.80
N GLU A 482 24.22 15.13 -1.11
CA GLU A 482 24.33 16.01 0.06
C GLU A 482 24.29 15.24 1.37
N LEU A 483 23.97 13.94 1.36
CA LEU A 483 23.82 13.05 2.50
C LEU A 483 22.87 13.65 3.55
N ARG A 484 21.72 14.13 3.11
CA ARG A 484 20.68 14.68 3.98
C ARG A 484 19.27 14.31 3.46
N TRP A 485 18.36 14.16 4.38
CA TRP A 485 16.96 13.98 4.03
C TRP A 485 16.42 15.24 3.33
N ARG A 486 15.67 15.06 2.25
CA ARG A 486 15.03 16.17 1.53
C ARG A 486 13.94 16.81 2.38
N ASP A 487 13.26 16.02 3.21
CA ASP A 487 12.34 16.48 4.25
C ASP A 487 12.70 15.79 5.58
N GLN A 488 13.33 16.56 6.47
CA GLN A 488 13.74 16.06 7.78
C GLN A 488 12.55 15.62 8.64
N GLY A 489 11.39 16.31 8.53
CA GLY A 489 10.20 15.96 9.31
C GLY A 489 9.58 14.61 8.90
N ILE A 490 9.68 14.23 7.64
CA ILE A 490 9.29 12.89 7.17
C ILE A 490 10.19 11.82 7.81
N TYR A 491 11.48 12.02 7.79
CA TYR A 491 12.42 11.10 8.44
C TYR A 491 12.19 11.02 9.96
N ASP A 492 12.01 12.15 10.63
CA ASP A 492 11.81 12.20 12.08
C ASP A 492 10.54 11.45 12.50
N LEU A 493 9.45 11.61 11.75
CA LEU A 493 8.21 10.86 12.00
C LEU A 493 8.40 9.37 11.71
N MET A 494 9.03 9.01 10.60
CA MET A 494 9.33 7.62 10.25
C MET A 494 10.19 6.99 11.36
N LYS A 495 11.26 7.64 11.77
CA LYS A 495 12.14 7.16 12.85
C LYS A 495 11.38 6.98 14.16
N SER A 496 10.51 7.93 14.51
CA SER A 496 9.66 7.83 15.69
C SER A 496 8.74 6.60 15.61
N SER A 497 8.16 6.31 14.44
CA SER A 497 7.23 5.21 14.24
C SER A 497 7.85 3.82 14.45
N TRP A 498 9.19 3.70 14.39
CA TRP A 498 9.87 2.43 14.65
C TRP A 498 9.70 1.93 16.09
N THR A 499 9.46 2.83 17.03
CA THR A 499 9.38 2.49 18.47
C THR A 499 8.12 2.96 19.17
N THR A 500 7.47 4.03 18.68
CA THR A 500 6.30 4.61 19.32
C THR A 500 5.28 5.10 18.30
N ARG A 501 4.12 5.56 18.75
CA ARG A 501 3.14 6.28 17.95
C ARG A 501 3.35 7.78 18.04
N SER A 502 2.94 8.50 17.00
CA SER A 502 2.84 9.96 16.99
C SER A 502 1.39 10.39 16.89
N GLY A 503 0.99 11.42 17.61
CA GLY A 503 -0.28 12.08 17.36
C GLY A 503 -0.25 12.77 15.99
N THR A 504 -1.40 12.86 15.33
CA THR A 504 -1.59 13.52 14.03
C THR A 504 -2.80 14.45 14.08
N ALA A 505 -3.05 15.20 13.02
CA ALA A 505 -4.28 15.99 12.89
C ALA A 505 -4.94 15.79 11.52
N SER A 506 -6.17 16.23 11.37
CA SER A 506 -6.95 16.15 10.13
C SER A 506 -6.23 16.76 8.91
N SER A 507 -5.38 17.78 9.15
CA SER A 507 -4.50 18.38 8.14
C SER A 507 -3.24 18.93 8.81
N ASP A 508 -2.15 19.07 8.04
CA ASP A 508 -0.98 19.85 8.39
C ASP A 508 -1.01 21.27 7.77
N GLN A 509 -2.16 21.68 7.20
CA GLN A 509 -2.34 22.95 6.50
C GLN A 509 -3.54 23.71 7.07
N VAL A 510 -3.34 25.02 7.34
CA VAL A 510 -4.39 25.97 7.72
C VAL A 510 -4.33 27.16 6.78
N TYR A 511 -5.38 27.31 5.97
CA TYR A 511 -5.50 28.36 4.98
C TYR A 511 -6.15 29.60 5.57
N VAL A 512 -5.50 30.75 5.38
CA VAL A 512 -6.00 32.08 5.77
C VAL A 512 -6.06 32.98 4.54
N PRO A 513 -7.05 33.91 4.45
CA PRO A 513 -7.13 34.82 3.32
C PRO A 513 -5.96 35.81 3.31
N ARG A 514 -5.43 36.14 2.12
CA ARG A 514 -4.38 37.16 1.97
C ARG A 514 -4.87 38.52 2.43
N SER A 515 -6.13 38.84 2.18
CA SER A 515 -6.76 40.12 2.54
C SER A 515 -8.01 39.89 3.38
N GLY A 516 -8.41 40.90 4.15
CA GLY A 516 -9.60 40.82 5.02
C GLY A 516 -9.31 40.19 6.39
N ALA A 517 -10.37 39.84 7.11
CA ALA A 517 -10.29 39.31 8.47
C ALA A 517 -9.93 37.82 8.47
N ILE A 518 -8.99 37.42 9.30
CA ILE A 518 -8.74 36.00 9.60
C ILE A 518 -9.76 35.53 10.64
N THR A 519 -10.36 34.38 10.41
CA THR A 519 -11.27 33.71 11.36
C THR A 519 -10.57 32.53 12.01
N SER A 520 -11.10 32.09 13.17
CA SER A 520 -10.63 30.86 13.82
C SER A 520 -10.75 29.66 12.89
N LYS A 521 -9.84 28.69 13.04
CA LYS A 521 -9.79 27.46 12.26
C LYS A 521 -9.72 26.26 13.18
N THR A 522 -10.37 25.17 12.78
CA THR A 522 -10.41 23.93 13.54
C THR A 522 -9.68 22.80 12.82
N LEU A 523 -9.01 21.96 13.60
CA LEU A 523 -8.44 20.70 13.18
C LEU A 523 -8.92 19.60 14.13
N THR A 524 -9.14 18.40 13.63
CA THR A 524 -9.41 17.24 14.47
C THR A 524 -8.08 16.56 14.77
N LEU A 525 -7.77 16.37 16.05
CA LEU A 525 -6.59 15.63 16.52
C LEU A 525 -6.88 14.13 16.46
N ASN A 526 -5.92 13.36 15.97
CA ASN A 526 -5.88 11.92 16.16
C ASN A 526 -4.73 11.61 17.14
N LEU A 527 -5.11 11.30 18.37
CA LEU A 527 -4.13 11.13 19.45
C LEU A 527 -3.30 9.85 19.34
N ASN A 528 -3.76 8.81 18.63
CA ASN A 528 -3.01 7.56 18.45
C ASN A 528 -2.49 6.96 19.77
N GLY A 529 -3.27 7.09 20.86
CA GLY A 529 -2.89 6.63 22.19
C GLY A 529 -1.91 7.54 22.93
N THR A 530 -1.63 8.73 22.40
CA THR A 530 -0.86 9.80 23.08
C THR A 530 -1.79 10.80 23.76
N THR A 531 -1.24 11.78 24.44
CA THR A 531 -1.98 12.95 24.95
C THR A 531 -1.42 14.23 24.33
N PHE A 532 -2.30 15.15 23.98
CA PHE A 532 -1.90 16.45 23.45
C PHE A 532 -1.23 17.28 24.58
N GLN A 533 -0.11 17.93 24.24
CA GLN A 533 0.74 18.66 25.18
C GLN A 533 0.82 20.17 24.89
N GLY A 534 0.06 20.65 23.90
CA GLY A 534 0.03 22.06 23.51
C GLY A 534 0.64 22.35 22.15
N LEU A 535 0.63 23.62 21.81
CA LEU A 535 1.16 24.14 20.54
C LEU A 535 2.43 24.95 20.76
N ARG A 536 3.35 24.91 19.79
CA ARG A 536 4.56 25.73 19.75
C ARG A 536 4.77 26.35 18.37
N GLN A 537 5.36 27.56 18.36
CA GLN A 537 5.92 28.17 17.16
C GLN A 537 7.39 28.46 17.43
N GLY A 538 8.28 27.67 16.84
CA GLY A 538 9.69 27.65 17.21
C GLY A 538 9.85 27.35 18.71
N ASP A 539 10.55 28.22 19.44
CA ASP A 539 10.75 28.07 20.90
C ASP A 539 9.60 28.62 21.74
N THR A 540 8.62 29.29 21.15
CA THR A 540 7.53 29.94 21.88
C THR A 540 6.32 28.98 22.00
N SER A 541 5.88 28.75 23.26
CA SER A 541 4.63 28.05 23.53
C SER A 541 3.43 28.96 23.29
N LEU A 542 2.39 28.46 22.65
CA LEU A 542 1.12 29.17 22.51
C LEU A 542 0.28 28.95 23.78
N ALA A 543 -0.50 29.96 24.14
CA ALA A 543 -1.31 29.95 25.36
C ALA A 543 -2.71 29.33 25.08
N GLU A 544 -3.04 28.28 25.83
CA GLU A 544 -4.39 27.72 25.82
C GLU A 544 -5.41 28.72 26.34
N GLY A 545 -6.58 28.78 25.76
CA GLY A 545 -7.63 29.77 26.05
C GLY A 545 -7.46 31.10 25.31
N ALA A 546 -6.23 31.52 24.98
CA ALA A 546 -5.94 32.75 24.24
C ALA A 546 -5.60 32.48 22.76
N ASP A 547 -4.69 31.58 22.50
CA ASP A 547 -4.20 31.26 21.16
C ASP A 547 -4.92 30.08 20.56
N TYR A 548 -5.31 29.10 21.36
CA TYR A 548 -6.06 27.94 20.94
C TYR A 548 -6.95 27.41 22.08
N THR A 549 -7.91 26.58 21.72
CA THR A 549 -8.69 25.77 22.66
C THR A 549 -8.76 24.34 22.18
N VAL A 550 -8.90 23.39 23.12
CA VAL A 550 -9.13 21.98 22.82
C VAL A 550 -10.42 21.52 23.50
N SER A 551 -11.30 20.90 22.75
CA SER A 551 -12.53 20.30 23.24
C SER A 551 -12.69 18.90 22.64
N GLY A 552 -12.49 17.86 23.46
CA GLY A 552 -12.37 16.49 22.97
C GLY A 552 -11.16 16.35 22.05
N ASP A 553 -11.37 15.98 20.82
CA ASP A 553 -10.36 15.88 19.76
C ASP A 553 -10.29 17.14 18.85
N THR A 554 -11.13 18.14 19.09
CA THR A 554 -11.19 19.36 18.29
C THR A 554 -10.24 20.43 18.81
N LEU A 555 -9.20 20.71 18.03
CA LEU A 555 -8.26 21.82 18.23
C LEU A 555 -8.77 23.03 17.44
N THR A 556 -9.00 24.15 18.14
CA THR A 556 -9.40 25.43 17.51
C THR A 556 -8.25 26.43 17.66
N LEU A 557 -7.69 26.88 16.55
CA LEU A 557 -6.74 28.00 16.48
C LEU A 557 -7.53 29.31 16.43
N THR A 558 -7.26 30.23 17.32
CA THR A 558 -7.96 31.53 17.34
C THR A 558 -7.52 32.43 16.17
N ALA A 559 -8.36 33.39 15.81
CA ALA A 559 -8.01 34.40 14.81
C ALA A 559 -6.73 35.15 15.16
N ALA A 560 -6.52 35.47 16.48
CA ALA A 560 -5.31 36.13 16.97
C ALA A 560 -4.04 35.26 16.77
N ALA A 561 -4.14 33.97 17.10
CA ALA A 561 -3.02 33.01 16.91
C ALA A 561 -2.67 32.81 15.44
N LEU A 562 -3.61 32.94 14.53
CA LEU A 562 -3.37 32.84 13.08
C LEU A 562 -2.89 34.16 12.47
N THR A 563 -3.28 35.32 13.03
CA THR A 563 -2.91 36.64 12.50
C THR A 563 -1.45 36.95 12.75
N ARG A 564 -0.93 36.65 13.96
CA ARG A 564 0.48 36.95 14.32
C ARG A 564 1.48 36.23 13.41
N PRO A 565 1.42 34.89 13.24
CA PRO A 565 2.36 34.18 12.40
C PRO A 565 2.14 34.39 10.90
N ALA A 566 0.93 34.78 10.46
CA ALA A 566 0.66 35.08 9.07
C ALA A 566 1.42 36.32 8.53
N GLY A 567 1.94 37.16 9.40
CA GLY A 567 2.83 38.28 9.06
C GLY A 567 2.23 39.19 7.99
N ASN A 568 2.97 39.42 6.92
CA ASN A 568 2.55 40.22 5.73
C ASN A 568 1.61 39.47 4.78
N ARG A 569 1.27 38.21 5.10
CA ARG A 569 0.43 37.33 4.27
C ARG A 569 0.90 37.20 2.81
N ALA A 570 2.20 37.01 2.62
CA ALA A 570 2.69 36.58 1.33
C ALA A 570 2.06 35.26 0.92
N TYR A 571 1.77 35.07 -0.36
CA TYR A 571 1.20 33.79 -0.82
C TYR A 571 2.09 32.60 -0.41
N GLY A 572 1.46 31.52 0.04
CA GLY A 572 2.13 30.31 0.51
C GLY A 572 2.29 30.26 2.03
N VAL A 573 3.20 29.41 2.51
CA VAL A 573 3.45 29.17 3.93
C VAL A 573 4.15 30.38 4.56
N ASN A 574 3.51 30.99 5.56
CA ASN A 574 4.07 32.13 6.29
C ASN A 574 4.68 31.71 7.64
N ALA A 575 4.19 30.65 8.25
CA ALA A 575 4.71 30.11 9.50
C ALA A 575 4.30 28.65 9.68
N THR A 576 5.00 27.96 10.57
CA THR A 576 4.63 26.61 11.03
C THR A 576 4.42 26.62 12.53
N ILE A 577 3.32 26.05 12.99
CA ILE A 577 3.00 25.75 14.38
C ILE A 577 3.15 24.23 14.55
N GLU A 578 3.70 23.78 15.66
CA GLU A 578 3.84 22.37 15.98
C GLU A 578 2.86 21.97 17.09
N ALA A 579 2.02 20.97 16.82
CA ALA A 579 1.27 20.28 17.85
C ALA A 579 2.15 19.23 18.52
N ARG A 580 2.29 19.33 19.83
CA ARG A 580 3.12 18.44 20.66
C ARG A 580 2.26 17.40 21.34
N PHE A 581 2.80 16.19 21.46
CA PHE A 581 2.15 15.05 22.09
C PHE A 581 3.08 14.43 23.14
N SER A 582 2.53 13.61 24.02
CA SER A 582 3.29 12.98 25.13
C SER A 582 4.42 12.07 24.65
N GLN A 583 4.37 11.61 23.43
CA GLN A 583 5.41 10.82 22.74
C GLN A 583 5.30 10.99 21.24
N GLY A 584 6.32 10.54 20.52
CA GLY A 584 6.34 10.59 19.06
C GLY A 584 6.88 11.93 18.53
N ALA A 585 6.86 12.07 17.21
CA ALA A 585 7.22 13.30 16.53
C ALA A 585 6.09 14.34 16.66
N PRO A 586 6.43 15.65 16.72
CA PRO A 586 5.41 16.70 16.68
C PRO A 586 4.72 16.71 15.30
N TRP A 587 3.45 17.16 15.29
CA TRP A 587 2.70 17.37 14.06
C TRP A 587 2.83 18.83 13.61
N PRO A 588 3.40 19.08 12.40
CA PRO A 588 3.52 20.44 11.88
C PRO A 588 2.18 20.93 11.34
N ILE A 589 1.90 22.22 11.50
CA ILE A 589 0.72 22.91 10.99
C ILE A 589 1.18 24.18 10.28
N GLY A 590 1.18 24.17 8.96
CA GLY A 590 1.53 25.31 8.12
C GLY A 590 0.40 26.35 8.06
N ILE A 591 0.71 27.60 8.33
CA ILE A 591 -0.21 28.74 8.15
C ILE A 591 0.03 29.31 6.77
N ILE A 592 -0.93 29.08 5.86
CA ILE A 592 -0.82 29.37 4.43
C ILE A 592 -1.73 30.53 4.06
N ALA A 593 -1.16 31.61 3.55
CA ALA A 593 -1.95 32.70 2.98
C ALA A 593 -2.31 32.38 1.53
N SER A 594 -3.59 32.41 1.21
CA SER A 594 -4.09 32.11 -0.12
C SER A 594 -5.33 32.91 -0.49
N ASP A 595 -5.57 33.03 -1.77
CA ASP A 595 -6.85 33.46 -2.36
C ASP A 595 -7.30 32.38 -3.39
N PRO A 596 -8.57 32.38 -3.83
CA PRO A 596 -9.04 31.42 -4.81
C PRO A 596 -8.19 31.45 -6.09
N PRO A 597 -7.76 30.30 -6.60
CA PRO A 597 -7.02 30.24 -7.87
C PRO A 597 -7.86 30.75 -9.04
N THR A 598 -7.19 31.34 -10.04
CA THR A 598 -7.85 31.85 -11.26
C THR A 598 -7.17 31.30 -12.51
N GLN A 599 -7.96 31.16 -13.58
CA GLN A 599 -7.51 30.57 -14.84
C GLN A 599 -7.88 31.48 -16.02
N ALA A 600 -7.06 31.44 -17.09
CA ALA A 600 -7.28 32.20 -18.30
C ALA A 600 -7.48 31.27 -19.53
N ALA A 601 -8.01 31.83 -20.61
CA ALA A 601 -8.17 31.11 -21.87
C ALA A 601 -6.83 30.63 -22.41
N ALA A 602 -6.85 29.48 -23.09
CA ALA A 602 -5.68 28.87 -23.70
C ALA A 602 -6.01 28.23 -25.06
N THR A 603 -5.02 28.11 -25.91
CA THR A 603 -5.07 27.33 -27.15
C THR A 603 -3.79 26.51 -27.26
N GLY A 604 -3.92 25.25 -27.65
CA GLY A 604 -2.80 24.33 -27.77
C GLY A 604 -3.18 23.08 -28.57
N THR A 605 -2.51 21.97 -28.28
CA THR A 605 -2.73 20.72 -29.00
C THR A 605 -2.87 19.55 -28.02
N THR A 606 -3.32 18.40 -28.49
CA THR A 606 -3.39 17.17 -27.71
C THR A 606 -2.02 16.65 -27.26
N SER A 607 -0.93 17.12 -27.84
CA SER A 607 0.44 16.79 -27.42
C SER A 607 1.02 17.78 -26.40
N SER A 608 0.39 18.97 -26.24
CA SER A 608 0.82 19.97 -25.25
C SER A 608 -0.29 20.99 -25.04
N PHE A 609 -0.94 20.97 -23.88
CA PHE A 609 -1.97 21.94 -23.52
C PHE A 609 -1.73 22.43 -22.08
N ALA A 610 -1.35 23.71 -21.97
CA ALA A 610 -1.10 24.36 -20.69
C ALA A 610 -2.21 25.40 -20.41
N ILE A 611 -2.87 25.28 -19.27
CA ILE A 611 -3.90 26.21 -18.80
C ILE A 611 -3.22 27.26 -17.92
N PRO A 612 -3.14 28.54 -18.34
CA PRO A 612 -2.60 29.57 -17.47
C PRO A 612 -3.39 29.67 -16.17
N THR A 613 -2.70 29.53 -15.04
CA THR A 613 -3.32 29.42 -13.72
C THR A 613 -2.55 30.24 -12.71
N GLN A 614 -3.22 31.21 -12.07
CA GLN A 614 -2.66 31.88 -10.91
C GLN A 614 -3.10 31.09 -9.65
N PHE A 615 -2.16 30.42 -9.03
CA PHE A 615 -2.45 29.56 -7.87
C PHE A 615 -2.73 30.32 -6.58
N HIS A 616 -2.28 31.57 -6.48
CA HIS A 616 -2.50 32.46 -5.34
C HIS A 616 -2.19 31.80 -3.97
N GLY A 617 -1.07 31.08 -3.91
CA GLY A 617 -0.61 30.42 -2.67
C GLY A 617 -1.29 29.08 -2.35
N ASP A 618 -2.26 28.66 -3.15
CA ASP A 618 -2.89 27.34 -3.07
C ASP A 618 -2.15 26.31 -3.92
N GLN A 619 -2.45 25.05 -3.74
CA GLN A 619 -1.86 23.95 -4.51
C GLN A 619 -2.96 23.03 -5.04
N LEU A 620 -2.71 22.49 -6.25
CA LEU A 620 -3.63 21.57 -6.93
C LEU A 620 -3.69 20.21 -6.22
N ALA A 621 -4.90 19.78 -5.88
CA ALA A 621 -5.14 18.50 -5.22
C ALA A 621 -5.48 17.39 -6.21
N THR A 622 -6.46 17.64 -7.12
CA THR A 622 -6.87 16.66 -8.14
C THR A 622 -7.73 17.32 -9.23
N MET A 623 -8.06 16.58 -10.29
CA MET A 623 -8.86 17.05 -11.42
C MET A 623 -9.94 16.03 -11.79
N GLU A 624 -11.15 16.52 -11.99
CA GLU A 624 -12.21 15.77 -12.68
C GLU A 624 -12.35 16.22 -14.15
N ALA A 625 -12.71 15.28 -15.02
CA ALA A 625 -13.05 15.55 -16.42
C ALA A 625 -14.34 14.84 -16.81
N ARG A 626 -15.32 15.59 -17.36
CA ARG A 626 -16.66 15.10 -17.71
C ARG A 626 -17.09 15.59 -19.09
N TYR A 627 -17.74 14.71 -19.84
CA TYR A 627 -18.52 15.12 -21.02
C TYR A 627 -19.81 15.85 -20.62
N ALA A 628 -20.53 16.39 -21.60
CA ALA A 628 -21.77 17.13 -21.35
C ALA A 628 -22.90 16.27 -20.74
N ASP A 629 -22.89 14.97 -20.98
CA ASP A 629 -23.82 13.98 -20.40
C ASP A 629 -23.43 13.55 -18.96
N GLY A 630 -22.36 14.10 -18.42
CA GLY A 630 -21.85 13.78 -17.09
C GLY A 630 -20.91 12.57 -17.04
N SER A 631 -20.75 11.83 -18.13
CA SER A 631 -19.85 10.66 -18.19
C SER A 631 -18.37 11.08 -18.07
N PRO A 632 -17.51 10.19 -17.57
CA PRO A 632 -16.08 10.45 -17.51
C PRO A 632 -15.47 10.72 -18.88
N ALA A 633 -14.63 11.77 -18.99
CA ALA A 633 -13.90 12.10 -20.20
C ALA A 633 -12.43 11.68 -20.07
N GLY A 634 -11.87 11.08 -21.13
CA GLY A 634 -10.47 10.62 -21.18
C GLY A 634 -10.23 9.30 -20.46
N PRO A 635 -8.96 8.97 -20.17
CA PRO A 635 -8.55 7.70 -19.58
C PRO A 635 -9.22 7.40 -18.23
N ALA A 636 -9.20 6.12 -17.83
CA ALA A 636 -9.89 5.66 -16.63
C ALA A 636 -11.39 6.00 -16.67
N ASN A 637 -12.10 5.47 -17.65
CA ASN A 637 -13.51 5.74 -17.92
C ASN A 637 -14.48 5.29 -16.81
N TRP A 638 -13.99 4.56 -15.79
CA TRP A 638 -14.74 4.15 -14.60
C TRP A 638 -14.82 5.26 -13.53
N THR A 639 -14.06 6.36 -13.68
CA THR A 639 -14.08 7.51 -12.77
C THR A 639 -13.94 8.83 -13.52
N THR A 640 -14.55 9.90 -12.97
CA THR A 640 -14.35 11.25 -13.49
C THR A 640 -13.01 11.86 -13.08
N TYR A 641 -12.43 11.42 -11.95
CA TYR A 641 -11.13 11.89 -11.48
C TYR A 641 -10.00 11.29 -12.30
N LYS A 642 -9.05 12.11 -12.68
CA LYS A 642 -7.91 11.73 -13.51
C LYS A 642 -6.67 11.53 -12.66
N GLN A 643 -5.78 10.65 -13.10
CA GLN A 643 -4.55 10.34 -12.37
C GLN A 643 -3.58 11.51 -12.45
N PHE A 644 -3.12 11.95 -11.29
CA PHE A 644 -2.11 12.99 -11.16
C PHE A 644 -0.78 12.49 -11.78
N TRP A 645 0.03 13.35 -12.34
CA TRP A 645 1.26 13.08 -13.09
C TRP A 645 1.06 12.42 -14.45
N ASP A 646 0.18 11.46 -14.61
CA ASP A 646 0.00 10.73 -15.86
C ASP A 646 -0.89 11.52 -16.83
N HIS A 647 -1.98 12.10 -16.32
CA HIS A 647 -2.94 12.80 -17.16
C HIS A 647 -2.84 14.32 -17.06
N PHE A 648 -2.45 14.84 -15.92
CA PHE A 648 -2.29 16.28 -15.66
C PHE A 648 -1.25 16.51 -14.56
N GLN A 649 -0.71 17.72 -14.53
CA GLN A 649 0.19 18.17 -13.46
C GLN A 649 0.20 19.70 -13.36
N PRO A 650 0.47 20.29 -12.18
CA PRO A 650 0.77 21.71 -12.06
C PRO A 650 2.22 22.00 -12.45
N ASP A 651 2.43 23.17 -13.01
CA ASP A 651 3.73 23.84 -13.08
C ASP A 651 3.61 25.17 -12.33
N TYR A 652 4.02 25.16 -11.05
CA TYR A 652 3.92 26.36 -10.20
C TYR A 652 4.87 27.48 -10.63
N ASN A 653 5.99 27.14 -11.27
CA ASN A 653 6.96 28.14 -11.76
C ASN A 653 6.43 28.84 -13.03
N ALA A 654 5.82 28.09 -13.93
CA ALA A 654 5.20 28.63 -15.15
C ALA A 654 3.78 29.16 -14.91
N ASN A 655 3.23 29.04 -13.70
CA ASN A 655 1.84 29.38 -13.40
C ASN A 655 0.86 28.72 -14.37
N SER A 656 0.91 27.39 -14.49
CA SER A 656 0.04 26.64 -15.39
C SER A 656 -0.35 25.28 -14.86
N ILE A 657 -1.48 24.74 -15.34
CA ILE A 657 -1.84 23.33 -15.22
C ILE A 657 -1.68 22.71 -16.61
N ILE A 658 -0.88 21.66 -16.68
CA ILE A 658 -0.55 20.96 -17.94
C ILE A 658 -1.46 19.74 -18.07
N LEU A 659 -2.23 19.66 -19.16
CA LEU A 659 -2.89 18.43 -19.58
C LEU A 659 -1.94 17.68 -20.51
N LYS A 660 -1.68 16.42 -20.19
CA LYS A 660 -0.65 15.60 -20.85
C LYS A 660 -1.21 14.85 -22.08
N PRO A 661 -0.36 14.37 -22.99
CA PRO A 661 -0.79 13.59 -24.15
C PRO A 661 -1.65 12.39 -23.76
N ASP A 662 -1.30 11.69 -22.66
CA ASP A 662 -2.01 10.52 -22.18
C ASP A 662 -3.46 10.84 -21.77
N PHE A 663 -3.72 12.05 -21.24
CA PHE A 663 -5.10 12.49 -21.02
C PHE A 663 -5.89 12.55 -22.33
N PHE A 664 -5.30 13.11 -23.39
CA PHE A 664 -5.96 13.27 -24.67
C PHE A 664 -6.06 12.00 -25.50
N ALA A 665 -5.32 10.94 -25.16
CA ALA A 665 -5.35 9.67 -25.90
C ALA A 665 -6.78 9.10 -26.02
N GLU A 666 -7.60 9.29 -24.98
CA GLU A 666 -8.96 8.77 -24.92
C GLU A 666 -10.05 9.88 -24.85
N VAL A 667 -9.70 11.15 -24.90
CA VAL A 667 -10.69 12.24 -24.97
C VAL A 667 -11.25 12.32 -26.39
N LYS A 668 -12.56 12.27 -26.54
CA LYS A 668 -13.27 12.44 -27.83
C LYS A 668 -13.30 13.91 -28.25
N ASP A 669 -13.48 14.18 -29.55
CA ASP A 669 -13.74 15.53 -30.04
C ASP A 669 -15.01 16.09 -29.41
N GLY A 670 -15.01 17.38 -29.10
CA GLY A 670 -16.09 18.08 -28.45
C GLY A 670 -15.72 18.76 -27.13
N ARG A 671 -16.73 19.23 -26.42
CA ARG A 671 -16.55 19.97 -25.16
C ARG A 671 -16.40 19.02 -23.98
N VAL A 672 -15.41 19.29 -23.11
CA VAL A 672 -15.19 18.60 -21.83
C VAL A 672 -15.16 19.65 -20.72
N THR A 673 -15.82 19.37 -19.62
CA THR A 673 -15.79 20.15 -18.39
C THR A 673 -14.73 19.58 -17.47
N LEU A 674 -13.77 20.42 -17.08
CA LEU A 674 -12.74 20.12 -16.08
C LEU A 674 -13.10 20.80 -14.77
N THR A 675 -12.98 20.08 -13.65
CA THR A 675 -13.08 20.67 -12.31
C THR A 675 -11.76 20.44 -11.60
N PHE A 676 -11.04 21.49 -11.29
CA PHE A 676 -9.82 21.45 -10.51
C PHE A 676 -10.14 21.67 -9.04
N HIS A 677 -9.62 20.77 -8.19
CA HIS A 677 -9.76 20.83 -6.74
C HIS A 677 -8.41 21.23 -6.15
N PHE A 678 -8.45 22.11 -5.16
CA PHE A 678 -7.26 22.62 -4.49
C PHE A 678 -7.26 22.24 -3.01
N TRP A 679 -6.07 22.22 -2.38
CA TRP A 679 -5.94 21.78 -1.00
C TRP A 679 -6.64 22.69 0.00
N SER A 680 -6.82 23.98 -0.29
CA SER A 680 -7.64 24.90 0.52
C SER A 680 -9.12 24.51 0.58
N GLY A 681 -9.57 23.63 -0.30
CA GLY A 681 -10.97 23.31 -0.58
C GLY A 681 -11.58 24.13 -1.71
N ALA A 682 -10.85 25.08 -2.31
CA ALA A 682 -11.28 25.81 -3.49
C ALA A 682 -11.45 24.88 -4.70
N LYS A 683 -12.40 25.25 -5.58
CA LYS A 683 -12.64 24.57 -6.86
C LYS A 683 -12.75 25.58 -7.97
N THR A 684 -12.22 25.24 -9.14
CA THR A 684 -12.39 26.02 -10.36
C THR A 684 -12.95 25.14 -11.46
N THR A 685 -13.79 25.71 -12.32
CA THR A 685 -14.34 25.03 -13.49
C THR A 685 -13.69 25.61 -14.74
N TYR A 686 -13.24 24.75 -15.63
CA TYR A 686 -12.63 25.10 -16.89
C TYR A 686 -13.21 24.22 -18.01
N TYR A 687 -13.39 24.79 -19.17
CA TYR A 687 -13.94 24.05 -20.30
C TYR A 687 -12.88 23.94 -21.38
N ILE A 688 -12.70 22.75 -21.92
CA ILE A 688 -11.91 22.55 -23.13
C ILE A 688 -12.80 22.07 -24.27
N THR A 689 -12.43 22.44 -25.49
CA THR A 689 -13.01 21.89 -26.72
C THR A 689 -11.91 21.32 -27.56
N ARG A 690 -11.98 20.00 -27.82
CA ARG A 690 -11.08 19.28 -28.72
C ARG A 690 -11.69 19.22 -30.13
N SER A 691 -10.87 19.46 -31.15
CA SER A 691 -11.17 19.25 -32.57
C SER A 691 -9.93 18.67 -33.25
N GLY A 692 -9.92 17.34 -33.42
CA GLY A 692 -8.75 16.60 -33.88
C GLY A 692 -7.56 16.76 -32.90
N THR A 693 -6.48 17.38 -33.38
CA THR A 693 -5.30 17.68 -32.55
C THR A 693 -5.35 19.04 -31.86
N THR A 694 -6.28 19.91 -32.25
CA THR A 694 -6.40 21.27 -31.70
C THR A 694 -7.24 21.24 -30.43
N VAL A 695 -6.81 21.97 -29.39
CA VAL A 695 -7.51 22.15 -28.13
C VAL A 695 -7.63 23.63 -27.83
N THR A 696 -8.82 24.09 -27.53
CA THR A 696 -9.09 25.44 -27.01
C THR A 696 -9.74 25.33 -25.62
N GLY A 697 -9.51 26.31 -24.75
CA GLY A 697 -10.10 26.28 -23.42
C GLY A 697 -10.34 27.66 -22.82
N GLY A 698 -11.26 27.70 -21.83
CA GLY A 698 -11.63 28.91 -21.11
C GLY A 698 -12.51 28.62 -19.90
N THR A 699 -12.81 29.67 -19.13
CA THR A 699 -13.64 29.59 -17.93
C THR A 699 -15.14 29.73 -18.19
N SER A 700 -15.55 29.95 -19.42
CA SER A 700 -16.95 30.13 -19.86
C SER A 700 -17.28 29.33 -21.11
#